data_f2ab11f5991b68c51b4f795334e6fa59
#
_entry.id   f2ab11f5991b68c51b4f795334e6fa59
#
_cell.length_a   1.000
_cell.length_b   1.000
_cell.length_c   1.000
_cell.angle_alpha   90.00
_cell.angle_beta   90.00
_cell.angle_gamma   90.00
#
_symmetry.space_group_name_H-M   'P 1'
#
loop_
_entity.id
_entity.type
_entity.pdbx_description
1 polymer ?
#
loop_
_entity_poly.entity_id
_entity_poly.type
_entity_poly.pdbx_seq_one_letter_code
_entity_poly.pdbx_strand_id
1 'polypeptide(L)'
;MTVRVRIAPSPTGNLHIGTARTAVFNWLFARHQGGQFILRVEDTDEERSRPEFTQNILDGLTWLGLNWDAGPVFQSKRLDLYRERVKTLIDKGLAYRCYTTAEELDEMREAQKVRNEAPRYDNRHRDLTVDQIAKFEAEGRPSVIRFKIDDDREIVWNDLVRGEVSWRGSDLGGDMVIARGSSGADIGMPLYNLAVVVDDIDMRITQVIRGEDHIANTAKQILLYEAFGVAVPEFAHTPLILDISGKKLSKRDNVTGISEFQAMGFLPEALVNYMTLLGWSPPDNQELFTLDEAAKQFSFDRVNKAGAKFDWDKLDWINSQYLHQMSPEKLTEKLIPVWQQAGYSVDPEGNRPWLEQLSALIGPSLTRLTDAVELSRMFFVDEVELSDEAAAELEKEGASQVLEAVIGHLQSHESLTAADAQDIIKQVTKQLNVKKGLVMRSLRAGLTGELHGPDLIQSWVLLYQRELDKARLHKVLKVDEQEGSTLTQNPEPETPQDKIVVEIPTSEIPVDEMSEPSTVPVVTTGVPSTGATNEQLERIGKQVREILSYLPDYVTGFVKDNQRPLTTVGLLIAALVSLRVLVAVLEVLNGIPLVQPTFEIVGMAYSGWFIYRYLLSATTRKELSVKVEEIKEQITGNHSPNP
;
A
#
# COMPACT_ATOMS: atom_id res chain seq x y z
N MET A 1 -11.82 15.03 33.63
CA MET A 1 -11.98 15.83 32.38
C MET A 1 -12.45 14.87 31.29
N THR A 2 -13.26 15.36 30.36
CA THR A 2 -13.64 14.54 29.19
C THR A 2 -12.41 14.34 28.31
N VAL A 3 -12.16 13.10 27.87
CA VAL A 3 -11.08 12.78 26.94
C VAL A 3 -11.30 13.49 25.61
N ARG A 4 -10.26 14.13 25.09
CA ARG A 4 -10.25 14.82 23.79
C ARG A 4 -8.98 14.46 23.03
N VAL A 5 -9.15 13.81 21.92
CA VAL A 5 -8.06 13.42 21.00
C VAL A 5 -8.29 14.04 19.62
N ARG A 6 -7.26 14.00 18.77
CA ARG A 6 -7.34 14.61 17.45
C ARG A 6 -6.55 13.85 16.40
N ILE A 7 -7.09 13.83 15.18
CA ILE A 7 -6.29 13.60 13.99
C ILE A 7 -5.99 14.94 13.32
N ALA A 8 -4.74 15.13 12.89
CA ALA A 8 -4.27 16.42 12.38
C ALA A 8 -3.47 16.24 11.08
N PRO A 9 -4.13 15.84 9.97
CA PRO A 9 -3.47 15.64 8.69
C PRO A 9 -3.07 16.98 8.03
N SER A 10 -1.90 16.99 7.38
CA SER A 10 -1.50 18.07 6.48
C SER A 10 -1.95 17.74 5.05
N PRO A 11 -2.66 18.68 4.36
CA PRO A 11 -3.21 18.44 3.01
C PRO A 11 -2.15 18.64 1.92
N THR A 12 -1.00 17.98 2.06
CA THR A 12 0.13 17.98 1.11
C THR A 12 0.15 16.74 0.20
N GLY A 13 -0.90 15.94 0.26
CA GLY A 13 -1.12 14.73 -0.52
C GLY A 13 -2.38 13.99 -0.07
N ASN A 14 -2.76 12.94 -0.80
CA ASN A 14 -3.91 12.10 -0.47
C ASN A 14 -3.77 11.44 0.90
N LEU A 15 -4.90 11.12 1.52
CA LEU A 15 -4.96 10.44 2.80
C LEU A 15 -4.23 9.09 2.71
N HIS A 16 -3.10 9.01 3.42
CA HIS A 16 -2.23 7.84 3.44
C HIS A 16 -2.69 6.85 4.52
N ILE A 17 -2.53 5.54 4.29
CA ILE A 17 -2.92 4.48 5.24
C ILE A 17 -2.30 4.66 6.63
N GLY A 18 -1.09 5.20 6.75
CA GLY A 18 -0.45 5.50 8.03
C GLY A 18 -1.20 6.57 8.83
N THR A 19 -1.66 7.63 8.16
CA THR A 19 -2.48 8.69 8.77
C THR A 19 -3.88 8.16 9.10
N ALA A 20 -4.47 7.37 8.20
CA ALA A 20 -5.76 6.72 8.41
C ALA A 20 -5.74 5.78 9.62
N ARG A 21 -4.70 4.92 9.77
CA ARG A 21 -4.53 4.08 10.96
C ARG A 21 -4.41 4.90 12.25
N THR A 22 -3.67 6.00 12.18
CA THR A 22 -3.57 6.92 13.33
C THR A 22 -4.94 7.51 13.67
N ALA A 23 -5.76 7.84 12.67
CA ALA A 23 -7.14 8.28 12.88
C ALA A 23 -7.99 7.17 13.52
N VAL A 24 -7.87 5.92 13.07
CA VAL A 24 -8.54 4.76 13.68
C VAL A 24 -8.20 4.66 15.17
N PHE A 25 -6.93 4.72 15.56
CA PHE A 25 -6.53 4.59 16.97
C PHE A 25 -7.03 5.76 17.83
N ASN A 26 -7.02 6.99 17.30
CA ASN A 26 -7.63 8.14 17.96
C ASN A 26 -9.14 7.95 18.15
N TRP A 27 -9.84 7.50 17.11
CA TRP A 27 -11.27 7.26 17.15
C TRP A 27 -11.63 6.15 18.15
N LEU A 28 -10.92 5.01 18.11
CA LEU A 28 -11.12 3.90 19.04
C LEU A 28 -10.93 4.33 20.49
N PHE A 29 -9.85 5.05 20.79
CA PHE A 29 -9.58 5.55 22.13
C PHE A 29 -10.65 6.56 22.59
N ALA A 30 -11.06 7.49 21.73
CA ALA A 30 -12.12 8.43 22.04
C ALA A 30 -13.44 7.70 22.38
N ARG A 31 -13.84 6.76 21.56
CA ARG A 31 -15.10 6.00 21.78
C ARG A 31 -15.00 5.08 23.01
N HIS A 32 -13.84 4.47 23.25
CA HIS A 32 -13.60 3.66 24.46
C HIS A 32 -13.79 4.49 25.74
N GLN A 33 -13.27 5.71 25.77
CA GLN A 33 -13.29 6.59 26.92
C GLN A 33 -14.54 7.48 27.01
N GLY A 34 -15.50 7.34 26.08
CA GLY A 34 -16.65 8.26 25.98
C GLY A 34 -16.25 9.71 25.75
N GLY A 35 -15.12 9.92 25.07
CA GLY A 35 -14.52 11.21 24.78
C GLY A 35 -14.89 11.77 23.40
N GLN A 36 -14.10 12.73 22.93
CA GLN A 36 -14.30 13.41 21.64
C GLN A 36 -13.11 13.19 20.71
N PHE A 37 -13.42 12.90 19.46
CA PHE A 37 -12.48 12.82 18.34
C PHE A 37 -12.59 14.07 17.47
N ILE A 38 -11.50 14.83 17.33
CA ILE A 38 -11.45 16.13 16.67
C ILE A 38 -10.66 16.04 15.38
N LEU A 39 -11.13 16.69 14.32
CA LEU A 39 -10.40 16.84 13.07
C LEU A 39 -9.79 18.24 12.98
N ARG A 40 -8.46 18.32 12.83
CA ARG A 40 -7.72 19.55 12.52
C ARG A 40 -6.97 19.34 11.20
N VAL A 41 -7.01 20.33 10.33
CA VAL A 41 -6.26 20.36 9.06
C VAL A 41 -5.05 21.28 9.23
N GLU A 42 -3.85 20.72 9.08
CA GLU A 42 -2.58 21.45 9.23
C GLU A 42 -2.11 21.97 7.87
N ASP A 43 -2.73 23.05 7.42
CA ASP A 43 -2.59 23.68 6.11
C ASP A 43 -1.70 24.95 6.11
N THR A 44 -0.75 25.03 7.05
CA THR A 44 0.18 26.15 7.16
C THR A 44 1.28 26.15 6.10
N ASP A 45 1.48 25.06 5.37
CA ASP A 45 2.38 24.97 4.23
C ASP A 45 1.59 25.30 2.96
N GLU A 46 1.49 26.60 2.64
CA GLU A 46 0.70 27.09 1.52
C GLU A 46 1.21 26.61 0.16
N GLU A 47 2.53 26.35 0.03
CA GLU A 47 3.13 25.89 -1.22
C GLU A 47 2.72 24.47 -1.60
N ARG A 48 2.55 23.59 -0.60
CA ARG A 48 2.22 22.16 -0.80
C ARG A 48 0.77 21.82 -0.48
N SER A 49 0.07 22.63 0.26
CA SER A 49 -1.34 22.38 0.60
C SER A 49 -2.25 22.67 -0.58
N ARG A 50 -3.16 21.73 -0.88
CA ARG A 50 -4.12 21.82 -1.98
C ARG A 50 -5.54 21.54 -1.48
N PRO A 51 -6.56 22.26 -1.99
CA PRO A 51 -7.97 21.99 -1.65
C PRO A 51 -8.39 20.55 -1.98
N GLU A 52 -7.88 19.99 -3.09
CA GLU A 52 -8.19 18.63 -3.52
C GLU A 52 -7.71 17.59 -2.51
N PHE A 53 -6.52 17.80 -1.92
CA PHE A 53 -6.02 16.92 -0.87
C PHE A 53 -6.82 17.06 0.43
N THR A 54 -7.28 18.29 0.75
CA THR A 54 -8.18 18.49 1.87
C THR A 54 -9.47 17.71 1.68
N GLN A 55 -10.10 17.80 0.51
CA GLN A 55 -11.33 17.07 0.21
C GLN A 55 -11.08 15.56 0.25
N ASN A 56 -9.99 15.05 -0.35
CA ASN A 56 -9.62 13.64 -0.30
C ASN A 56 -9.46 13.10 1.15
N ILE A 57 -8.90 13.92 2.06
CA ILE A 57 -8.80 13.57 3.48
C ILE A 57 -10.18 13.46 4.13
N LEU A 58 -11.06 14.43 3.88
CA LEU A 58 -12.42 14.44 4.44
C LEU A 58 -13.24 13.26 3.92
N ASP A 59 -13.22 13.04 2.62
CA ASP A 59 -13.92 11.93 1.97
C ASP A 59 -13.39 10.57 2.43
N GLY A 60 -12.07 10.44 2.53
CA GLY A 60 -11.43 9.20 2.98
C GLY A 60 -11.77 8.85 4.43
N LEU A 61 -11.74 9.82 5.35
CA LEU A 61 -12.14 9.62 6.74
C LEU A 61 -13.64 9.26 6.85
N THR A 62 -14.48 9.95 6.08
CA THR A 62 -15.93 9.69 6.02
C THR A 62 -16.21 8.29 5.47
N TRP A 63 -15.55 7.91 4.38
CA TRP A 63 -15.68 6.59 3.78
C TRP A 63 -15.27 5.46 4.74
N LEU A 64 -14.22 5.68 5.55
CA LEU A 64 -13.80 4.75 6.60
C LEU A 64 -14.74 4.72 7.82
N GLY A 65 -15.78 5.54 7.88
CA GLY A 65 -16.69 5.65 9.02
C GLY A 65 -16.10 6.38 10.25
N LEU A 66 -14.97 7.08 10.09
CA LEU A 66 -14.27 7.78 11.16
C LEU A 66 -14.85 9.20 11.34
N ASN A 67 -16.11 9.28 11.71
CA ASN A 67 -16.79 10.55 11.94
C ASN A 67 -16.21 11.27 13.16
N TRP A 68 -15.93 12.56 13.00
CA TRP A 68 -15.39 13.43 14.04
C TRP A 68 -16.50 14.22 14.76
N ASP A 69 -16.27 14.52 16.03
CA ASP A 69 -17.23 15.23 16.89
C ASP A 69 -17.10 16.75 16.80
N ALA A 70 -15.92 17.25 16.38
CA ALA A 70 -15.67 18.69 16.20
C ALA A 70 -14.63 18.92 15.08
N GLY A 71 -14.77 20.04 14.38
CA GLY A 71 -13.94 20.37 13.22
C GLY A 71 -14.68 20.17 11.89
N PRO A 72 -13.97 20.22 10.73
CA PRO A 72 -12.52 20.46 10.59
C PRO A 72 -12.11 21.88 11.00
N VAL A 73 -11.04 21.96 11.79
CA VAL A 73 -10.40 23.23 12.16
C VAL A 73 -9.16 23.43 11.30
N PHE A 74 -9.08 24.57 10.60
CA PHE A 74 -7.98 24.88 9.69
C PHE A 74 -6.95 25.78 10.37
N GLN A 75 -5.66 25.38 10.35
CA GLN A 75 -4.58 26.17 10.95
C GLN A 75 -4.36 27.50 10.24
N SER A 76 -4.50 27.56 8.92
CA SER A 76 -4.40 28.80 8.13
C SER A 76 -5.35 29.93 8.60
N LYS A 77 -6.47 29.57 9.22
CA LYS A 77 -7.47 30.51 9.74
C LYS A 77 -7.20 30.97 11.16
N ARG A 78 -6.06 30.57 11.76
CA ARG A 78 -5.76 30.80 13.19
C ARG A 78 -4.47 31.59 13.41
N LEU A 79 -3.96 32.28 12.41
CA LEU A 79 -2.66 32.96 12.43
C LEU A 79 -2.55 34.00 13.57
N ASP A 80 -3.62 34.73 13.87
CA ASP A 80 -3.60 35.75 14.94
C ASP A 80 -3.43 35.13 16.32
N LEU A 81 -4.04 33.94 16.57
CA LEU A 81 -3.84 33.20 17.80
C LEU A 81 -2.35 32.78 17.96
N TYR A 82 -1.73 32.30 16.89
CA TYR A 82 -0.33 31.90 16.94
C TYR A 82 0.60 33.10 17.16
N ARG A 83 0.35 34.22 16.51
CA ARG A 83 1.10 35.48 16.70
C ARG A 83 1.03 35.99 18.13
N GLU A 84 -0.16 35.96 18.74
CA GLU A 84 -0.36 36.31 20.14
C GLU A 84 0.47 35.42 21.08
N ARG A 85 0.46 34.09 20.82
CA ARG A 85 1.22 33.15 21.62
C ARG A 85 2.72 33.30 21.45
N VAL A 86 3.22 33.57 20.24
CA VAL A 86 4.64 33.89 20.01
C VAL A 86 5.04 35.14 20.75
N LYS A 87 4.22 36.20 20.68
CA LYS A 87 4.45 37.46 21.42
C LYS A 87 4.54 37.20 22.94
N THR A 88 3.62 36.38 23.47
CA THR A 88 3.66 35.98 24.90
C THR A 88 5.01 35.32 25.27
N LEU A 89 5.59 34.49 24.41
CA LEU A 89 6.89 33.85 24.67
C LEU A 89 8.06 34.85 24.60
N ILE A 90 8.00 35.82 23.68
CA ILE A 90 8.98 36.92 23.58
C ILE A 90 8.90 37.80 24.82
N ASP A 91 7.71 38.23 25.22
CA ASP A 91 7.49 39.10 26.40
C ASP A 91 7.97 38.44 27.70
N LYS A 92 7.88 37.12 27.80
CA LYS A 92 8.44 36.30 28.89
C LYS A 92 9.96 36.12 28.80
N GLY A 93 10.63 36.57 27.73
CA GLY A 93 12.05 36.32 27.50
C GLY A 93 12.41 34.88 27.14
N LEU A 94 11.41 34.02 26.84
CA LEU A 94 11.58 32.61 26.46
C LEU A 94 11.78 32.42 24.96
N ALA A 95 11.56 33.46 24.15
CA ALA A 95 11.82 33.47 22.72
C ALA A 95 12.48 34.77 22.30
N TYR A 96 13.16 34.76 21.14
CA TYR A 96 13.89 35.94 20.63
C TYR A 96 13.95 35.92 19.10
N ARG A 97 14.23 37.10 18.51
CA ARG A 97 14.50 37.25 17.07
C ARG A 97 15.91 36.80 16.75
N CYS A 98 16.04 35.98 15.75
CA CYS A 98 17.30 35.47 15.23
C CYS A 98 17.46 35.94 13.77
N TYR A 99 18.56 36.57 13.43
CA TYR A 99 18.89 37.13 12.14
C TYR A 99 19.97 36.32 11.43
N THR A 100 20.27 35.08 11.85
CA THR A 100 21.22 34.19 11.20
C THR A 100 20.70 33.81 9.81
N THR A 101 21.51 34.06 8.78
CA THR A 101 21.15 33.76 7.39
C THR A 101 21.30 32.27 7.08
N ALA A 102 20.77 31.85 5.92
CA ALA A 102 20.90 30.47 5.47
C ALA A 102 22.38 30.09 5.25
N GLU A 103 23.15 31.01 4.66
CA GLU A 103 24.58 30.83 4.40
C GLU A 103 25.36 30.66 5.72
N GLU A 104 25.11 31.52 6.72
CA GLU A 104 25.73 31.42 8.05
C GLU A 104 25.36 30.09 8.76
N LEU A 105 24.15 29.56 8.54
CA LEU A 105 23.74 28.26 9.06
C LEU A 105 24.45 27.11 8.35
N ASP A 106 24.67 27.23 7.04
CA ASP A 106 25.35 26.19 6.26
C ASP A 106 26.87 26.17 6.58
N GLU A 107 27.51 27.34 6.72
CA GLU A 107 28.87 27.42 7.22
C GLU A 107 29.05 26.79 8.60
N MET A 108 28.09 27.04 9.50
CA MET A 108 28.08 26.44 10.84
C MET A 108 27.99 24.91 10.77
N ARG A 109 27.07 24.38 9.93
CA ARG A 109 26.90 22.93 9.75
C ARG A 109 28.14 22.26 9.16
N GLU A 110 28.77 22.88 8.16
CA GLU A 110 30.01 22.36 7.57
C GLU A 110 31.15 22.38 8.59
N ALA A 111 31.28 23.45 9.37
CA ALA A 111 32.29 23.50 10.44
C ALA A 111 32.08 22.43 11.53
N GLN A 112 30.82 22.15 11.90
CA GLN A 112 30.47 21.08 12.84
C GLN A 112 30.76 19.70 12.26
N LYS A 113 30.45 19.48 10.97
CA LYS A 113 30.75 18.24 10.25
C LYS A 113 32.25 17.95 10.20
N VAL A 114 33.08 18.97 9.94
CA VAL A 114 34.55 18.83 9.98
C VAL A 114 35.05 18.40 11.37
N ARG A 115 34.38 18.85 12.46
CA ARG A 115 34.69 18.46 13.83
C ARG A 115 34.01 17.17 14.29
N ASN A 116 33.27 16.51 13.39
CA ASN A 116 32.47 15.32 13.69
C ASN A 116 31.45 15.55 14.83
N GLU A 117 30.88 16.77 14.89
CA GLU A 117 29.84 17.16 15.82
C GLU A 117 28.45 17.01 15.19
N ALA A 118 27.44 16.73 16.00
CA ALA A 118 26.07 16.71 15.52
C ALA A 118 25.62 18.13 15.07
N PRO A 119 24.91 18.28 13.94
CA PRO A 119 24.43 19.58 13.49
C PRO A 119 23.49 20.23 14.52
N ARG A 120 23.85 21.42 15.01
CA ARG A 120 23.02 22.19 15.92
C ARG A 120 23.19 23.69 15.68
N TYR A 121 22.16 24.45 16.00
CA TYR A 121 22.27 25.91 16.09
C TYR A 121 23.04 26.28 17.36
N ASP A 122 24.04 27.14 17.26
CA ASP A 122 24.94 27.51 18.38
C ASP A 122 24.39 28.60 19.31
N ASN A 123 23.14 29.02 19.11
CA ASN A 123 22.42 29.99 19.92
C ASN A 123 23.02 31.40 19.92
N ARG A 124 23.88 31.75 18.91
CA ARG A 124 24.66 33.00 18.85
C ARG A 124 23.84 34.28 18.94
N HIS A 125 22.56 34.25 18.57
CA HIS A 125 21.69 35.43 18.59
C HIS A 125 20.77 35.47 19.82
N ARG A 126 20.98 34.62 20.82
CA ARG A 126 20.13 34.53 22.02
C ARG A 126 20.13 35.82 22.84
N ASP A 127 21.26 36.53 22.89
CA ASP A 127 21.49 37.68 23.76
C ASP A 127 22.01 38.89 22.94
N LEU A 128 21.39 39.20 21.78
CA LEU A 128 21.73 40.35 20.96
C LEU A 128 21.41 41.65 21.72
N THR A 129 22.32 42.65 21.63
CA THR A 129 22.05 43.99 22.12
C THR A 129 21.08 44.74 21.19
N VAL A 130 20.43 45.81 21.71
CA VAL A 130 19.52 46.66 20.94
C VAL A 130 20.21 47.21 19.69
N ASP A 131 21.50 47.61 19.80
CA ASP A 131 22.28 48.16 18.68
C ASP A 131 22.58 47.09 17.60
N GLN A 132 22.85 45.84 18.02
CA GLN A 132 23.04 44.74 17.08
C GLN A 132 21.72 44.41 16.35
N ILE A 133 20.60 44.38 17.05
CA ILE A 133 19.27 44.21 16.47
C ILE A 133 19.01 45.29 15.42
N ALA A 134 19.15 46.57 15.81
CA ALA A 134 18.94 47.73 14.93
C ALA A 134 19.84 47.67 13.69
N LYS A 135 21.10 47.22 13.83
CA LYS A 135 21.99 47.01 12.72
C LYS A 135 21.48 45.95 11.73
N PHE A 136 21.10 44.77 12.21
CA PHE A 136 20.57 43.70 11.35
C PHE A 136 19.25 44.11 10.66
N GLU A 137 18.41 44.83 11.32
CA GLU A 137 17.17 45.38 10.75
C GLU A 137 17.47 46.46 9.67
N ALA A 138 18.45 47.31 9.90
CA ALA A 138 18.91 48.30 8.90
C ALA A 138 19.55 47.64 7.68
N GLU A 139 20.21 46.49 7.86
CA GLU A 139 20.75 45.65 6.78
C GLU A 139 19.64 44.89 6.01
N GLY A 140 18.40 44.95 6.46
CA GLY A 140 17.28 44.20 5.84
C GLY A 140 17.38 42.71 5.99
N ARG A 141 18.11 42.21 7.00
CA ARG A 141 18.26 40.75 7.22
C ARG A 141 16.91 40.08 7.51
N PRO A 142 16.63 38.94 6.88
CA PRO A 142 15.47 38.12 7.25
C PRO A 142 15.61 37.65 8.69
N SER A 143 14.51 37.53 9.40
CA SER A 143 14.52 37.02 10.77
C SER A 143 13.62 35.81 10.95
N VAL A 144 13.89 35.03 12.00
CA VAL A 144 13.01 33.98 12.51
C VAL A 144 12.86 34.16 14.03
N ILE A 145 11.79 33.61 14.58
CA ILE A 145 11.63 33.58 16.03
C ILE A 145 12.09 32.22 16.54
N ARG A 146 13.04 32.24 17.51
CA ARG A 146 13.54 31.02 18.16
C ARG A 146 13.08 30.97 19.61
N PHE A 147 12.70 29.78 20.04
CA PHE A 147 12.43 29.43 21.42
C PHE A 147 13.70 28.94 22.10
N LYS A 148 14.01 29.49 23.30
CA LYS A 148 15.17 29.14 24.06
C LYS A 148 15.05 27.74 24.66
N ILE A 149 16.05 26.88 24.42
CA ILE A 149 16.14 25.54 24.99
C ILE A 149 17.34 25.51 25.93
N ASP A 150 17.11 25.10 27.16
CA ASP A 150 18.19 24.83 28.11
C ASP A 150 18.83 23.47 27.78
N ASP A 151 20.10 23.48 27.44
CA ASP A 151 20.86 22.30 27.05
C ASP A 151 20.96 21.24 28.16
N ASP A 152 20.96 21.67 29.43
CA ASP A 152 21.05 20.79 30.60
C ASP A 152 19.68 20.23 31.06
N ARG A 153 18.59 20.75 30.47
CA ARG A 153 17.22 20.31 30.80
C ARG A 153 17.02 18.86 30.41
N GLU A 154 16.68 18.01 31.37
CA GLU A 154 16.17 16.66 31.13
C GLU A 154 14.65 16.73 30.91
N ILE A 155 14.17 16.15 29.79
CA ILE A 155 12.77 16.10 29.40
C ILE A 155 12.34 14.65 29.43
N VAL A 156 11.48 14.32 30.42
CA VAL A 156 11.01 12.93 30.62
C VAL A 156 9.49 12.90 30.55
N TRP A 157 8.94 11.91 29.87
CA TRP A 157 7.51 11.62 29.88
C TRP A 157 7.26 10.12 29.84
N ASN A 158 6.11 9.70 30.32
CA ASN A 158 5.65 8.33 30.17
C ASN A 158 4.73 8.24 28.96
N ASP A 159 5.20 7.55 27.91
CA ASP A 159 4.42 7.33 26.70
C ASP A 159 3.53 6.09 26.87
N LEU A 160 2.25 6.20 26.51
CA LEU A 160 1.26 5.13 26.70
C LEU A 160 1.58 3.84 25.92
N VAL A 161 2.42 3.93 24.86
CA VAL A 161 2.86 2.79 24.07
C VAL A 161 4.31 2.43 24.34
N ARG A 162 5.21 3.45 24.37
CA ARG A 162 6.66 3.25 24.46
C ARG A 162 7.17 3.07 25.89
N GLY A 163 6.40 3.54 26.87
CA GLY A 163 6.83 3.64 28.27
C GLY A 163 7.64 4.92 28.51
N GLU A 164 8.56 4.90 29.46
CA GLU A 164 9.38 6.07 29.76
C GLU A 164 10.30 6.44 28.60
N VAL A 165 10.27 7.71 28.20
CA VAL A 165 11.12 8.32 27.17
C VAL A 165 11.81 9.53 27.77
N SER A 166 13.13 9.62 27.61
CA SER A 166 13.96 10.72 28.10
C SER A 166 14.78 11.34 26.99
N TRP A 167 14.89 12.67 26.98
CA TRP A 167 15.72 13.48 26.10
C TRP A 167 16.43 14.56 26.89
N ARG A 168 17.62 15.00 26.41
CA ARG A 168 18.26 16.20 26.93
C ARG A 168 18.03 17.38 25.99
N GLY A 169 17.98 18.60 26.53
CA GLY A 169 17.85 19.80 25.73
C GLY A 169 18.95 19.93 24.67
N SER A 170 20.20 19.51 25.00
CA SER A 170 21.32 19.45 24.05
C SER A 170 21.07 18.61 22.81
N ASP A 171 20.23 17.56 22.92
CA ASP A 171 19.93 16.65 21.82
C ASP A 171 18.90 17.24 20.82
N LEU A 172 18.26 18.36 21.18
CA LEU A 172 17.21 18.99 20.38
C LEU A 172 17.74 19.91 19.27
N GLY A 173 19.07 20.04 19.14
CA GLY A 173 19.70 20.76 18.04
C GLY A 173 19.78 22.27 18.23
N GLY A 174 19.82 22.76 19.47
CA GLY A 174 19.83 24.18 19.84
C GLY A 174 18.45 24.82 19.84
N ASP A 175 18.40 26.15 19.98
CA ASP A 175 17.13 26.89 20.04
C ASP A 175 16.27 26.68 18.80
N MET A 176 15.05 26.17 19.01
CA MET A 176 14.18 25.79 17.88
C MET A 176 13.49 27.00 17.27
N VAL A 177 13.40 27.03 15.96
CA VAL A 177 12.56 28.01 15.24
C VAL A 177 11.08 27.69 15.48
N ILE A 178 10.32 28.68 15.97
CA ILE A 178 8.87 28.54 16.26
C ILE A 178 7.99 29.33 15.30
N ALA A 179 8.53 30.39 14.68
CA ALA A 179 7.84 31.18 13.67
C ALA A 179 8.84 31.79 12.67
N ARG A 180 8.39 32.05 11.46
CA ARG A 180 9.11 32.91 10.51
C ARG A 180 9.03 34.35 11.00
N GLY A 181 10.04 35.14 10.75
CA GLY A 181 9.97 36.58 10.89
C GLY A 181 9.21 37.19 9.70
N SER A 182 8.67 38.34 9.89
CA SER A 182 8.20 39.22 8.85
C SER A 182 9.03 40.50 8.88
N SER A 183 8.83 41.44 7.94
CA SER A 183 9.53 42.71 7.91
C SER A 183 9.24 43.51 9.21
N GLY A 184 10.30 44.04 9.83
CA GLY A 184 10.18 44.79 11.07
C GLY A 184 9.83 43.94 12.29
N ALA A 185 8.94 44.45 13.16
CA ALA A 185 8.53 43.81 14.41
C ALA A 185 7.49 42.69 14.24
N ASP A 186 6.98 42.45 13.03
CA ASP A 186 5.90 41.50 12.79
C ASP A 186 6.34 40.05 12.94
N ILE A 187 5.38 39.22 13.36
CA ILE A 187 5.54 37.75 13.49
C ILE A 187 4.88 37.13 12.27
N GLY A 188 5.64 36.38 11.51
CA GLY A 188 5.18 35.66 10.33
C GLY A 188 4.49 34.34 10.66
N MET A 189 4.52 33.42 9.71
CA MET A 189 3.90 32.11 9.82
C MET A 189 4.50 31.28 10.97
N PRO A 190 3.68 30.64 11.81
CA PRO A 190 4.17 29.72 12.83
C PRO A 190 4.76 28.47 12.17
N LEU A 191 5.69 27.82 12.87
CA LEU A 191 6.17 26.50 12.47
C LEU A 191 5.44 25.40 13.25
N TYR A 192 5.53 24.20 12.71
CA TYR A 192 4.79 23.00 13.14
C TYR A 192 4.70 22.83 14.66
N ASN A 193 5.82 22.78 15.38
CA ASN A 193 5.81 22.50 16.81
C ASN A 193 5.02 23.53 17.64
N LEU A 194 5.10 24.82 17.28
CA LEU A 194 4.33 25.86 17.94
C LEU A 194 2.85 25.76 17.60
N ALA A 195 2.51 25.68 16.31
CA ALA A 195 1.12 25.65 15.86
C ALA A 195 0.35 24.48 16.49
N VAL A 196 0.96 23.29 16.50
CA VAL A 196 0.37 22.10 17.11
C VAL A 196 0.10 22.29 18.60
N VAL A 197 1.08 22.80 19.37
CA VAL A 197 0.92 23.01 20.81
C VAL A 197 -0.14 24.06 21.11
N VAL A 198 -0.14 25.17 20.40
CA VAL A 198 -1.15 26.23 20.59
C VAL A 198 -2.55 25.71 20.31
N ASP A 199 -2.72 24.95 19.25
CA ASP A 199 -4.01 24.34 18.91
C ASP A 199 -4.44 23.29 19.93
N ASP A 200 -3.54 22.40 20.33
CA ASP A 200 -3.84 21.36 21.31
C ASP A 200 -4.25 21.97 22.66
N ILE A 201 -3.63 23.10 23.07
CA ILE A 201 -4.02 23.87 24.25
C ILE A 201 -5.44 24.45 24.08
N ASP A 202 -5.68 25.16 22.99
CA ASP A 202 -6.96 25.82 22.72
C ASP A 202 -8.12 24.84 22.58
N MET A 203 -7.86 23.72 21.91
CA MET A 203 -8.81 22.60 21.74
C MET A 203 -8.92 21.70 22.99
N ARG A 204 -8.11 21.96 24.02
CA ARG A 204 -8.09 21.19 25.27
C ARG A 204 -7.85 19.71 25.03
N ILE A 205 -6.88 19.38 24.17
CA ILE A 205 -6.49 18.01 23.88
C ILE A 205 -5.90 17.39 25.15
N THR A 206 -6.36 16.21 25.50
CA THR A 206 -5.92 15.49 26.69
C THR A 206 -4.91 14.40 26.38
N GLN A 207 -5.04 13.76 25.20
CA GLN A 207 -4.09 12.75 24.72
C GLN A 207 -3.71 13.05 23.26
N VAL A 208 -2.40 12.89 22.97
CA VAL A 208 -1.82 13.07 21.63
C VAL A 208 -1.38 11.70 21.10
N ILE A 209 -2.22 11.11 20.26
CA ILE A 209 -1.96 9.80 19.63
C ILE A 209 -1.47 10.04 18.21
N ARG A 210 -0.25 9.56 17.85
CA ARG A 210 0.38 9.80 16.55
C ARG A 210 1.47 8.79 16.22
N GLY A 211 2.07 8.86 15.04
CA GLY A 211 3.19 8.00 14.65
C GLY A 211 4.46 8.27 15.47
N GLU A 212 5.27 7.24 15.67
CA GLU A 212 6.54 7.31 16.41
C GLU A 212 7.61 8.20 15.77
N ASP A 213 7.48 8.53 14.51
CA ASP A 213 8.33 9.50 13.81
C ASP A 213 8.23 10.93 14.41
N HIS A 214 7.25 11.17 15.28
CA HIS A 214 7.09 12.42 16.02
C HIS A 214 7.69 12.40 17.45
N ILE A 215 8.34 11.35 17.91
CA ILE A 215 8.90 11.27 19.29
C ILE A 215 9.85 12.44 19.58
N ALA A 216 10.77 12.77 18.66
CA ALA A 216 11.67 13.90 18.81
C ALA A 216 10.94 15.26 18.88
N ASN A 217 9.78 15.39 18.23
CA ASN A 217 8.95 16.59 18.34
C ASN A 217 8.27 16.70 19.69
N THR A 218 7.96 15.57 20.34
CA THR A 218 7.32 15.54 21.65
C THR A 218 8.16 16.25 22.71
N ALA A 219 9.45 16.00 22.77
CA ALA A 219 10.36 16.69 23.70
C ALA A 219 10.30 18.22 23.52
N LYS A 220 10.32 18.69 22.26
CA LYS A 220 10.21 20.13 21.92
C LYS A 220 8.85 20.72 22.31
N GLN A 221 7.78 19.95 22.13
CA GLN A 221 6.42 20.36 22.41
C GLN A 221 6.17 20.42 23.93
N ILE A 222 6.71 19.49 24.72
CA ILE A 222 6.65 19.53 26.19
C ILE A 222 7.20 20.85 26.72
N LEU A 223 8.37 21.29 26.23
CA LEU A 223 8.95 22.57 26.61
C LEU A 223 8.04 23.76 26.30
N LEU A 224 7.30 23.71 25.19
CA LEU A 224 6.32 24.75 24.86
C LEU A 224 5.09 24.71 25.78
N TYR A 225 4.55 23.55 26.13
CA TYR A 225 3.46 23.44 27.12
C TYR A 225 3.88 24.02 28.47
N GLU A 226 5.08 23.68 28.94
CA GLU A 226 5.67 24.22 30.18
C GLU A 226 5.81 25.76 30.13
N ALA A 227 6.32 26.29 28.99
CA ALA A 227 6.50 27.73 28.79
C ALA A 227 5.17 28.51 28.80
N PHE A 228 4.10 27.90 28.33
CA PHE A 228 2.74 28.44 28.42
C PHE A 228 2.11 28.27 29.81
N GLY A 229 2.70 27.43 30.68
CA GLY A 229 2.17 27.14 32.01
C GLY A 229 0.91 26.26 31.98
N VAL A 230 0.78 25.41 30.99
CA VAL A 230 -0.37 24.52 30.79
C VAL A 230 0.08 23.07 31.02
N ALA A 231 -0.84 22.25 31.55
CA ALA A 231 -0.56 20.82 31.74
C ALA A 231 -0.22 20.14 30.41
N VAL A 232 0.82 19.33 30.42
CA VAL A 232 1.26 18.52 29.27
C VAL A 232 0.23 17.41 29.05
N PRO A 233 -0.28 17.17 27.81
CA PRO A 233 -1.15 16.04 27.53
C PRO A 233 -0.37 14.72 27.62
N GLU A 234 -1.08 13.61 27.76
CA GLU A 234 -0.47 12.29 27.62
C GLU A 234 -0.14 12.00 26.14
N PHE A 235 0.95 11.28 25.91
CA PHE A 235 1.38 10.92 24.56
C PHE A 235 1.28 9.41 24.33
N ALA A 236 0.90 9.04 23.10
CA ALA A 236 0.92 7.66 22.62
C ALA A 236 1.54 7.63 21.22
N HIS A 237 2.75 7.08 21.12
CA HIS A 237 3.46 6.96 19.84
C HIS A 237 3.31 5.55 19.27
N THR A 238 2.46 5.43 18.24
CA THR A 238 2.19 4.16 17.57
C THR A 238 3.32 3.81 16.60
N PRO A 239 3.63 2.50 16.42
CA PRO A 239 4.71 2.05 15.55
C PRO A 239 4.45 2.41 14.08
N LEU A 240 5.51 2.44 13.27
CA LEU A 240 5.38 2.63 11.82
C LEU A 240 4.72 1.42 11.16
N ILE A 241 4.07 1.64 10.01
CA ILE A 241 3.72 0.58 9.08
C ILE A 241 4.93 0.34 8.18
N LEU A 242 5.34 -0.92 8.12
CA LEU A 242 6.50 -1.38 7.36
C LEU A 242 6.04 -2.20 6.16
N ASP A 243 6.83 -2.23 5.11
CA ASP A 243 6.70 -3.19 4.03
C ASP A 243 7.20 -4.58 4.45
N ILE A 244 7.09 -5.57 3.58
CA ILE A 244 7.57 -6.93 3.82
C ILE A 244 9.09 -6.99 4.07
N SER A 245 9.86 -6.02 3.55
CA SER A 245 11.31 -5.91 3.75
C SER A 245 11.69 -5.25 5.09
N GLY A 246 10.71 -4.75 5.85
CA GLY A 246 10.92 -4.06 7.12
C GLY A 246 11.26 -2.57 6.98
N LYS A 247 11.12 -1.99 5.80
CA LYS A 247 11.26 -0.54 5.59
C LYS A 247 9.91 0.16 5.78
N LYS A 248 9.94 1.45 6.10
CA LYS A 248 8.72 2.27 6.19
C LYS A 248 7.95 2.20 4.87
N LEU A 249 6.68 1.82 4.93
CA LEU A 249 5.80 1.79 3.76
C LEU A 249 5.76 3.17 3.11
N SER A 250 6.09 3.25 1.82
CA SER A 250 6.20 4.51 1.09
C SER A 250 5.42 4.48 -0.22
N LYS A 251 5.02 5.67 -0.71
CA LYS A 251 4.29 5.85 -1.98
C LYS A 251 5.06 5.35 -3.21
N ARG A 252 6.38 5.12 -3.10
CA ARG A 252 7.21 4.71 -4.24
C ARG A 252 7.11 3.22 -4.54
N ASP A 253 6.70 2.43 -3.55
CA ASP A 253 6.81 0.99 -3.60
C ASP A 253 5.44 0.28 -3.70
N ASN A 254 4.33 0.93 -3.33
CA ASN A 254 3.00 0.32 -3.31
C ASN A 254 1.86 1.35 -3.19
N VAL A 255 0.64 0.88 -3.45
CA VAL A 255 -0.62 1.56 -3.12
C VAL A 255 -0.65 1.93 -1.64
N THR A 256 -0.86 3.19 -1.33
CA THR A 256 -0.84 3.69 0.07
C THR A 256 -1.96 4.68 0.38
N GLY A 257 -2.63 5.20 -0.65
CA GLY A 257 -3.76 6.13 -0.53
C GLY A 257 -5.08 5.40 -0.27
N ILE A 258 -5.91 5.93 0.63
CA ILE A 258 -7.21 5.33 0.96
C ILE A 258 -8.13 5.26 -0.26
N SER A 259 -8.13 6.28 -1.11
CA SER A 259 -8.88 6.27 -2.38
C SER A 259 -8.43 5.18 -3.35
N GLU A 260 -7.16 4.78 -3.30
CA GLU A 260 -6.63 3.68 -4.10
C GLU A 260 -7.17 2.33 -3.62
N PHE A 261 -7.24 2.09 -2.30
CA PHE A 261 -7.87 0.88 -1.74
C PHE A 261 -9.36 0.80 -2.10
N GLN A 262 -10.06 1.94 -2.05
CA GLN A 262 -11.46 2.02 -2.49
C GLN A 262 -11.60 1.64 -3.97
N ALA A 263 -10.75 2.18 -4.83
CA ALA A 263 -10.74 1.88 -6.27
C ALA A 263 -10.41 0.41 -6.58
N MET A 264 -9.60 -0.24 -5.73
CA MET A 264 -9.30 -1.67 -5.80
C MET A 264 -10.47 -2.57 -5.33
N GLY A 265 -11.55 -2.00 -4.83
CA GLY A 265 -12.74 -2.74 -4.40
C GLY A 265 -12.69 -3.26 -2.97
N PHE A 266 -11.85 -2.71 -2.11
CA PHE A 266 -11.88 -3.00 -0.68
C PHE A 266 -13.08 -2.33 0.01
N LEU A 267 -13.64 -3.01 0.99
CA LEU A 267 -14.68 -2.47 1.85
C LEU A 267 -14.07 -1.57 2.95
N PRO A 268 -14.70 -0.46 3.30
CA PRO A 268 -14.21 0.40 4.37
C PRO A 268 -14.13 -0.33 5.72
N GLU A 269 -15.12 -1.16 6.03
CA GLU A 269 -15.17 -1.96 7.26
C GLU A 269 -14.00 -2.94 7.35
N ALA A 270 -13.66 -3.61 6.25
CA ALA A 270 -12.53 -4.53 6.16
C ALA A 270 -11.19 -3.81 6.31
N LEU A 271 -11.03 -2.66 5.64
CA LEU A 271 -9.80 -1.87 5.71
C LEU A 271 -9.59 -1.30 7.12
N VAL A 272 -10.64 -0.83 7.79
CA VAL A 272 -10.57 -0.35 9.18
C VAL A 272 -10.24 -1.47 10.14
N ASN A 273 -10.85 -2.64 10.00
CA ASN A 273 -10.52 -3.83 10.79
C ASN A 273 -9.03 -4.19 10.61
N TYR A 274 -8.57 -4.26 9.37
CA TYR A 274 -7.16 -4.55 9.07
C TYR A 274 -6.21 -3.51 9.66
N MET A 275 -6.49 -2.20 9.47
CA MET A 275 -5.68 -1.13 10.05
C MET A 275 -5.63 -1.19 11.58
N THR A 276 -6.69 -1.62 12.22
CA THR A 276 -6.74 -1.83 13.68
C THR A 276 -5.77 -2.92 14.09
N LEU A 277 -5.73 -4.04 13.37
CA LEU A 277 -4.80 -5.15 13.60
C LEU A 277 -3.33 -4.79 13.27
N LEU A 278 -3.10 -3.74 12.48
CA LEU A 278 -1.74 -3.24 12.22
C LEU A 278 -1.16 -2.52 13.46
N GLY A 279 -0.84 -3.30 14.46
CA GLY A 279 -0.18 -2.84 15.69
C GLY A 279 -1.00 -2.96 16.96
N TRP A 280 -2.28 -3.33 16.90
CA TRP A 280 -3.10 -3.64 18.08
C TRP A 280 -3.66 -5.06 17.97
N SER A 281 -3.75 -5.76 19.10
CA SER A 281 -4.31 -7.11 19.16
C SER A 281 -5.46 -7.16 20.15
N PRO A 282 -6.67 -7.62 19.76
CA PRO A 282 -7.79 -7.76 20.67
C PRO A 282 -7.50 -8.78 21.77
N PRO A 283 -8.14 -8.66 22.97
CA PRO A 283 -7.88 -9.54 24.10
C PRO A 283 -8.19 -11.02 23.83
N ASP A 284 -9.18 -11.28 23.00
CA ASP A 284 -9.67 -12.62 22.61
C ASP A 284 -8.99 -13.18 21.36
N ASN A 285 -8.04 -12.45 20.76
CA ASN A 285 -7.39 -12.75 19.50
C ASN A 285 -8.35 -12.88 18.30
N GLN A 286 -9.53 -12.31 18.40
CA GLN A 286 -10.50 -12.25 17.29
C GLN A 286 -9.94 -11.37 16.17
N GLU A 287 -9.95 -11.85 14.92
CA GLU A 287 -9.42 -11.12 13.77
C GLU A 287 -10.49 -10.33 13.01
N LEU A 288 -11.75 -10.71 13.15
CA LEU A 288 -12.89 -10.04 12.50
C LEU A 288 -13.75 -9.39 13.58
N PHE A 289 -13.89 -8.08 13.51
CA PHE A 289 -14.67 -7.28 14.46
C PHE A 289 -15.11 -5.97 13.82
N THR A 290 -16.22 -5.45 14.24
CA THR A 290 -16.66 -4.10 13.89
C THR A 290 -15.84 -3.04 14.64
N LEU A 291 -15.82 -1.81 14.09
CA LEU A 291 -15.14 -0.68 14.73
C LEU A 291 -15.64 -0.42 16.16
N ASP A 292 -16.96 -0.58 16.38
CA ASP A 292 -17.57 -0.41 17.70
C ASP A 292 -17.18 -1.52 18.69
N GLU A 293 -17.03 -2.75 18.24
CA GLU A 293 -16.53 -3.87 19.06
C GLU A 293 -15.08 -3.65 19.45
N ALA A 294 -14.24 -3.22 18.50
CA ALA A 294 -12.86 -2.85 18.77
C ALA A 294 -12.77 -1.71 19.79
N ALA A 295 -13.62 -0.68 19.65
CA ALA A 295 -13.64 0.46 20.57
C ALA A 295 -13.92 0.04 22.01
N LYS A 296 -14.81 -0.93 22.25
CA LYS A 296 -15.12 -1.42 23.61
C LYS A 296 -13.94 -2.07 24.31
N GLN A 297 -12.98 -2.61 23.54
CA GLN A 297 -11.84 -3.40 24.05
C GLN A 297 -10.51 -2.69 23.88
N PHE A 298 -10.47 -1.50 23.25
CA PHE A 298 -9.23 -0.84 22.89
C PHE A 298 -8.42 -0.39 24.12
N SER A 299 -7.13 -0.76 24.16
CA SER A 299 -6.17 -0.34 25.18
C SER A 299 -4.79 -0.18 24.55
N PHE A 300 -4.04 0.82 24.99
CA PHE A 300 -2.64 1.01 24.58
C PHE A 300 -1.70 -0.08 25.07
N ASP A 301 -2.01 -0.75 26.16
CA ASP A 301 -1.23 -1.88 26.67
C ASP A 301 -1.12 -3.04 25.67
N ARG A 302 -2.06 -3.10 24.74
CA ARG A 302 -2.10 -4.10 23.67
C ARG A 302 -1.60 -3.59 22.33
N VAL A 303 -1.10 -2.36 22.29
CA VAL A 303 -0.43 -1.82 21.09
C VAL A 303 1.01 -2.30 21.06
N ASN A 304 1.39 -2.98 19.99
CA ASN A 304 2.74 -3.48 19.81
C ASN A 304 3.74 -2.32 19.68
N LYS A 305 4.92 -2.47 20.26
CA LYS A 305 6.03 -1.51 20.13
C LYS A 305 6.80 -1.66 18.82
N ALA A 306 6.81 -2.85 18.23
CA ALA A 306 7.47 -3.12 16.95
C ALA A 306 6.65 -2.59 15.76
N GLY A 307 7.33 -2.23 14.68
CA GLY A 307 6.67 -1.86 13.42
C GLY A 307 5.75 -2.98 12.90
N ALA A 308 4.57 -2.61 12.43
CA ALA A 308 3.60 -3.55 11.88
C ALA A 308 3.87 -3.75 10.38
N LYS A 309 4.09 -5.00 9.95
CA LYS A 309 4.28 -5.32 8.54
C LYS A 309 2.93 -5.33 7.82
N PHE A 310 2.87 -4.65 6.69
CA PHE A 310 1.72 -4.68 5.81
C PHE A 310 1.70 -6.00 5.03
N ASP A 311 0.58 -6.69 5.06
CA ASP A 311 0.34 -8.00 4.47
C ASP A 311 -0.92 -7.93 3.58
N TRP A 312 -0.72 -8.06 2.26
CA TRP A 312 -1.79 -8.01 1.27
C TRP A 312 -2.73 -9.20 1.38
N ASP A 313 -2.19 -10.40 1.57
CA ASP A 313 -2.98 -11.64 1.64
C ASP A 313 -3.91 -11.60 2.86
N LYS A 314 -3.41 -11.05 3.97
CA LYS A 314 -4.23 -10.85 5.17
C LYS A 314 -5.33 -9.83 4.95
N LEU A 315 -5.06 -8.73 4.26
CA LEU A 315 -6.08 -7.73 3.93
C LEU A 315 -7.15 -8.32 2.99
N ASP A 316 -6.73 -9.04 1.96
CA ASP A 316 -7.61 -9.73 1.02
C ASP A 316 -8.49 -10.76 1.74
N TRP A 317 -7.89 -11.56 2.63
CA TRP A 317 -8.65 -12.51 3.43
C TRP A 317 -9.69 -11.82 4.33
N ILE A 318 -9.33 -10.76 5.04
CA ILE A 318 -10.29 -9.99 5.87
C ILE A 318 -11.41 -9.47 4.97
N ASN A 319 -11.09 -8.86 3.83
CA ASN A 319 -12.08 -8.29 2.92
C ASN A 319 -13.06 -9.35 2.39
N SER A 320 -12.55 -10.53 1.99
CA SER A 320 -13.37 -11.64 1.55
C SER A 320 -14.35 -12.11 2.64
N GLN A 321 -13.90 -12.17 3.91
CA GLN A 321 -14.76 -12.56 5.01
C GLN A 321 -15.94 -11.59 5.22
N TYR A 322 -15.70 -10.27 5.07
CA TYR A 322 -16.78 -9.28 5.12
C TYR A 322 -17.75 -9.42 3.95
N LEU A 323 -17.22 -9.66 2.73
CA LEU A 323 -18.06 -9.87 1.54
C LEU A 323 -18.94 -11.14 1.66
N HIS A 324 -18.34 -12.25 2.11
CA HIS A 324 -19.03 -13.54 2.24
C HIS A 324 -20.11 -13.54 3.33
N GLN A 325 -20.04 -12.64 4.31
CA GLN A 325 -21.03 -12.49 5.37
C GLN A 325 -22.17 -11.54 4.99
N MET A 326 -22.08 -10.84 3.85
CA MET A 326 -23.16 -9.97 3.40
C MET A 326 -24.36 -10.76 2.90
N SER A 327 -25.55 -10.28 3.19
CA SER A 327 -26.75 -10.80 2.52
C SER A 327 -26.72 -10.44 1.03
N PRO A 328 -27.34 -11.26 0.16
CA PRO A 328 -27.38 -10.98 -1.29
C PRO A 328 -27.88 -9.59 -1.62
N GLU A 329 -28.85 -9.06 -0.89
CA GLU A 329 -29.43 -7.73 -1.11
C GLU A 329 -28.39 -6.64 -0.87
N LYS A 330 -27.64 -6.71 0.26
CA LYS A 330 -26.59 -5.75 0.60
C LYS A 330 -25.41 -5.84 -0.36
N LEU A 331 -25.02 -7.06 -0.73
CA LEU A 331 -23.94 -7.28 -1.69
C LEU A 331 -24.31 -6.69 -3.05
N THR A 332 -25.54 -6.89 -3.51
CA THR A 332 -26.07 -6.32 -4.76
C THR A 332 -25.96 -4.79 -4.77
N GLU A 333 -26.33 -4.13 -3.68
CA GLU A 333 -26.19 -2.67 -3.56
C GLU A 333 -24.74 -2.19 -3.77
N LYS A 334 -23.77 -2.96 -3.28
CA LYS A 334 -22.34 -2.67 -3.48
C LYS A 334 -21.86 -3.01 -4.89
N LEU A 335 -22.42 -4.03 -5.54
CA LEU A 335 -22.00 -4.50 -6.85
C LEU A 335 -22.62 -3.71 -8.01
N ILE A 336 -23.82 -3.17 -7.87
CA ILE A 336 -24.47 -2.36 -8.92
C ILE A 336 -23.55 -1.25 -9.47
N PRO A 337 -22.93 -0.39 -8.63
CA PRO A 337 -22.02 0.63 -9.13
C PRO A 337 -20.79 0.06 -9.85
N VAL A 338 -20.29 -1.09 -9.39
CA VAL A 338 -19.13 -1.77 -9.99
C VAL A 338 -19.46 -2.28 -11.39
N TRP A 339 -20.61 -2.93 -11.56
CA TRP A 339 -21.09 -3.39 -12.85
C TRP A 339 -21.39 -2.24 -13.82
N GLN A 340 -22.01 -1.16 -13.33
CA GLN A 340 -22.28 0.04 -14.13
C GLN A 340 -20.98 0.70 -14.59
N GLN A 341 -19.97 0.80 -13.73
CA GLN A 341 -18.66 1.36 -14.06
C GLN A 341 -17.92 0.48 -15.09
N ALA A 342 -18.11 -0.83 -15.04
CA ALA A 342 -17.59 -1.76 -16.04
C ALA A 342 -18.33 -1.71 -17.38
N GLY A 343 -19.40 -0.89 -17.51
CA GLY A 343 -20.18 -0.74 -18.73
C GLY A 343 -21.25 -1.80 -18.93
N TYR A 344 -21.54 -2.62 -17.91
CA TYR A 344 -22.62 -3.59 -18.00
C TYR A 344 -23.99 -2.92 -17.93
N SER A 345 -24.94 -3.42 -18.73
CA SER A 345 -26.33 -2.96 -18.72
C SER A 345 -27.05 -3.50 -17.48
N VAL A 346 -27.11 -2.70 -16.43
CA VAL A 346 -27.74 -3.03 -15.15
C VAL A 346 -28.97 -2.17 -14.95
N ASP A 347 -30.12 -2.82 -14.75
CA ASP A 347 -31.37 -2.18 -14.33
C ASP A 347 -31.63 -2.51 -12.85
N PRO A 348 -31.32 -1.58 -11.92
CA PRO A 348 -31.42 -1.84 -10.48
C PRO A 348 -32.84 -2.05 -9.98
N GLU A 349 -33.85 -1.54 -10.67
CA GLU A 349 -35.28 -1.63 -10.27
C GLU A 349 -35.99 -2.79 -10.98
N GLY A 350 -35.87 -2.89 -12.30
CA GLY A 350 -36.57 -3.89 -13.09
C GLY A 350 -36.00 -5.31 -12.92
N ASN A 351 -34.68 -5.44 -12.71
CA ASN A 351 -34.00 -6.73 -12.62
C ASN A 351 -33.45 -7.06 -11.23
N ARG A 352 -33.90 -6.38 -10.18
CA ARG A 352 -33.38 -6.54 -8.81
C ARG A 352 -33.31 -7.98 -8.33
N PRO A 353 -34.37 -8.83 -8.47
CA PRO A 353 -34.31 -10.21 -8.03
C PRO A 353 -33.25 -11.05 -8.74
N TRP A 354 -33.03 -10.79 -10.04
CA TRP A 354 -32.00 -11.48 -10.82
C TRP A 354 -30.59 -11.06 -10.38
N LEU A 355 -30.37 -9.76 -10.12
CA LEU A 355 -29.10 -9.24 -9.63
C LEU A 355 -28.76 -9.80 -8.23
N GLU A 356 -29.76 -9.99 -7.37
CA GLU A 356 -29.58 -10.61 -6.04
C GLU A 356 -29.22 -12.09 -6.15
N GLN A 357 -29.82 -12.83 -7.08
CA GLN A 357 -29.44 -14.20 -7.36
C GLN A 357 -28.02 -14.29 -7.92
N LEU A 358 -27.62 -13.37 -8.81
CA LEU A 358 -26.26 -13.28 -9.32
C LEU A 358 -25.26 -12.96 -8.21
N SER A 359 -25.58 -12.00 -7.34
CA SER A 359 -24.75 -11.65 -6.19
C SER A 359 -24.59 -12.83 -5.22
N ALA A 360 -25.68 -13.59 -4.98
CA ALA A 360 -25.64 -14.79 -4.16
C ALA A 360 -24.74 -15.88 -4.77
N LEU A 361 -24.74 -16.00 -6.11
CA LEU A 361 -23.94 -16.99 -6.82
C LEU A 361 -22.45 -16.68 -6.79
N ILE A 362 -22.05 -15.42 -7.04
CA ILE A 362 -20.63 -15.04 -7.13
C ILE A 362 -20.04 -14.62 -5.80
N GLY A 363 -20.86 -14.20 -4.83
CA GLY A 363 -20.46 -13.67 -3.53
C GLY A 363 -19.41 -14.52 -2.79
N PRO A 364 -19.59 -15.85 -2.69
CA PRO A 364 -18.61 -16.73 -2.03
C PRO A 364 -17.22 -16.79 -2.72
N SER A 365 -17.11 -16.30 -3.95
CA SER A 365 -15.85 -16.27 -4.72
C SER A 365 -15.18 -14.89 -4.73
N LEU A 366 -15.83 -13.87 -4.16
CA LEU A 366 -15.29 -12.51 -4.16
C LEU A 366 -14.21 -12.35 -3.09
N THR A 367 -13.08 -11.84 -3.50
CA THR A 367 -12.05 -11.31 -2.59
C THR A 367 -12.16 -9.79 -2.49
N ARG A 368 -12.45 -9.12 -3.61
CA ARG A 368 -12.69 -7.68 -3.72
C ARG A 368 -13.97 -7.43 -4.52
N LEU A 369 -14.59 -6.27 -4.36
CA LEU A 369 -15.78 -5.93 -5.15
C LEU A 369 -15.51 -5.91 -6.66
N THR A 370 -14.30 -5.52 -7.06
CA THR A 370 -13.88 -5.48 -8.48
C THR A 370 -13.84 -6.85 -9.14
N ASP A 371 -13.67 -7.93 -8.38
CA ASP A 371 -13.64 -9.30 -8.92
C ASP A 371 -14.99 -9.69 -9.55
N ALA A 372 -16.06 -9.03 -9.10
CA ALA A 372 -17.40 -9.25 -9.63
C ALA A 372 -17.49 -8.94 -11.14
N VAL A 373 -16.65 -8.05 -11.68
CA VAL A 373 -16.66 -7.71 -13.11
C VAL A 373 -16.37 -8.96 -13.94
N GLU A 374 -15.26 -9.63 -13.63
CA GLU A 374 -14.87 -10.82 -14.39
C GLU A 374 -15.76 -12.02 -14.06
N LEU A 375 -16.05 -12.27 -12.78
CA LEU A 375 -16.88 -13.40 -12.35
C LEU A 375 -18.31 -13.37 -12.90
N SER A 376 -18.83 -12.18 -13.19
CA SER A 376 -20.19 -12.01 -13.71
C SER A 376 -20.25 -11.72 -15.22
N ARG A 377 -19.10 -11.53 -15.90
CA ARG A 377 -19.04 -11.15 -17.32
C ARG A 377 -19.97 -11.99 -18.20
N MET A 378 -19.94 -13.31 -18.04
CA MET A 378 -20.74 -14.23 -18.81
C MET A 378 -22.27 -14.02 -18.69
N PHE A 379 -22.74 -13.32 -17.65
CA PHE A 379 -24.17 -13.05 -17.46
C PHE A 379 -24.64 -11.75 -18.13
N PHE A 380 -23.69 -10.90 -18.58
CA PHE A 380 -23.97 -9.59 -19.18
C PHE A 380 -23.65 -9.51 -20.68
N VAL A 381 -22.94 -10.50 -21.22
CA VAL A 381 -22.59 -10.55 -22.65
C VAL A 381 -23.47 -11.55 -23.39
N ASP A 382 -23.82 -11.27 -24.62
CA ASP A 382 -24.63 -12.18 -25.45
C ASP A 382 -23.79 -13.41 -25.87
N GLU A 383 -22.53 -13.20 -26.20
CA GLU A 383 -21.61 -14.21 -26.68
C GLU A 383 -20.44 -14.39 -25.72
N VAL A 384 -20.01 -15.62 -25.56
CA VAL A 384 -18.80 -15.99 -24.80
C VAL A 384 -17.75 -16.54 -25.77
N GLU A 385 -16.50 -16.21 -25.50
CA GLU A 385 -15.35 -16.83 -26.17
C GLU A 385 -15.09 -18.19 -25.50
N LEU A 386 -14.73 -19.19 -26.30
CA LEU A 386 -14.37 -20.50 -25.77
C LEU A 386 -12.89 -20.49 -25.39
N SER A 387 -12.58 -20.90 -24.18
CA SER A 387 -11.20 -21.25 -23.81
C SER A 387 -10.74 -22.52 -24.56
N ASP A 388 -9.43 -22.69 -24.70
CA ASP A 388 -8.86 -23.87 -25.35
C ASP A 388 -9.37 -25.16 -24.71
N GLU A 389 -9.51 -25.18 -23.38
CA GLU A 389 -10.04 -26.32 -22.64
C GLU A 389 -11.54 -26.57 -22.92
N ALA A 390 -12.34 -25.52 -23.03
CA ALA A 390 -13.75 -25.62 -23.35
C ALA A 390 -13.97 -26.09 -24.78
N ALA A 391 -13.21 -25.57 -25.74
CA ALA A 391 -13.21 -26.02 -27.12
C ALA A 391 -12.87 -27.51 -27.22
N ALA A 392 -11.78 -27.94 -26.60
CA ALA A 392 -11.38 -29.36 -26.58
C ALA A 392 -12.42 -30.27 -25.88
N GLU A 393 -13.18 -29.76 -24.91
CA GLU A 393 -14.27 -30.55 -24.30
C GLU A 393 -15.46 -30.70 -25.26
N LEU A 394 -15.75 -29.68 -26.05
CA LEU A 394 -16.85 -29.69 -27.02
C LEU A 394 -16.55 -30.57 -28.25
N GLU A 395 -15.29 -30.76 -28.61
CA GLU A 395 -14.85 -31.67 -29.67
C GLU A 395 -14.94 -33.17 -29.27
N LYS A 396 -15.16 -33.49 -28.00
CA LYS A 396 -15.28 -34.89 -27.54
C LYS A 396 -16.49 -35.58 -28.13
N GLU A 397 -16.29 -36.86 -28.45
CA GLU A 397 -17.38 -37.75 -28.92
C GLU A 397 -18.57 -37.70 -27.96
N GLY A 398 -19.73 -37.36 -28.49
CA GLY A 398 -20.98 -37.26 -27.73
C GLY A 398 -21.27 -35.88 -27.14
N ALA A 399 -20.37 -34.90 -27.21
CA ALA A 399 -20.61 -33.57 -26.68
C ALA A 399 -21.72 -32.83 -27.43
N SER A 400 -21.70 -32.80 -28.76
CA SER A 400 -22.75 -32.17 -29.60
C SER A 400 -24.11 -32.82 -29.35
N GLN A 401 -24.16 -34.17 -29.25
CA GLN A 401 -25.41 -34.89 -28.97
C GLN A 401 -25.99 -34.55 -27.60
N VAL A 402 -25.10 -34.30 -26.61
CA VAL A 402 -25.50 -33.85 -25.28
C VAL A 402 -26.17 -32.48 -25.35
N LEU A 403 -25.56 -31.51 -26.08
CA LEU A 403 -26.11 -30.15 -26.21
C LEU A 403 -27.45 -30.17 -26.97
N GLU A 404 -27.57 -30.94 -28.05
CA GLU A 404 -28.83 -31.13 -28.77
C GLU A 404 -29.94 -31.69 -27.89
N ALA A 405 -29.63 -32.73 -27.10
CA ALA A 405 -30.58 -33.33 -26.18
C ALA A 405 -31.03 -32.34 -25.10
N VAL A 406 -30.08 -31.53 -24.55
CA VAL A 406 -30.41 -30.46 -23.59
C VAL A 406 -31.34 -29.44 -24.18
N ILE A 407 -31.06 -28.95 -25.41
CA ILE A 407 -31.92 -28.00 -26.12
C ILE A 407 -33.32 -28.60 -26.34
N GLY A 408 -33.41 -29.88 -26.74
CA GLY A 408 -34.68 -30.56 -26.93
C GLY A 408 -35.53 -30.56 -25.65
N HIS A 409 -34.92 -30.83 -24.51
CA HIS A 409 -35.64 -30.79 -23.21
C HIS A 409 -36.04 -29.37 -22.80
N LEU A 410 -35.21 -28.33 -23.11
CA LEU A 410 -35.54 -26.94 -22.82
C LEU A 410 -36.79 -26.41 -23.55
N GLN A 411 -37.16 -27.00 -24.70
CA GLN A 411 -38.33 -26.55 -25.47
C GLN A 411 -39.66 -26.77 -24.72
N SER A 412 -39.71 -27.71 -23.77
CA SER A 412 -40.89 -28.04 -23.00
C SER A 412 -41.04 -27.24 -21.68
N HIS A 413 -40.10 -26.34 -21.40
CA HIS A 413 -40.11 -25.57 -20.13
C HIS A 413 -40.38 -24.08 -20.41
N GLU A 414 -41.41 -23.52 -19.74
CA GLU A 414 -41.70 -22.08 -19.74
C GLU A 414 -40.80 -21.33 -18.76
N SER A 415 -40.33 -22.01 -17.71
CA SER A 415 -39.36 -21.52 -16.74
C SER A 415 -38.39 -22.64 -16.39
N LEU A 416 -37.18 -22.29 -15.98
CA LEU A 416 -36.16 -23.24 -15.56
C LEU A 416 -35.82 -23.01 -14.08
N THR A 417 -36.11 -24.00 -13.23
CA THR A 417 -35.66 -24.03 -11.84
C THR A 417 -34.36 -24.86 -11.71
N ALA A 418 -33.69 -24.74 -10.57
CA ALA A 418 -32.54 -25.59 -10.28
C ALA A 418 -32.88 -27.09 -10.26
N ALA A 419 -34.11 -27.46 -9.87
CA ALA A 419 -34.60 -28.84 -9.87
C ALA A 419 -34.81 -29.33 -11.32
N ASP A 420 -35.40 -28.50 -12.18
CA ASP A 420 -35.61 -28.84 -13.60
C ASP A 420 -34.26 -29.01 -14.32
N ALA A 421 -33.30 -28.12 -14.09
CA ALA A 421 -31.94 -28.19 -14.64
C ALA A 421 -31.25 -29.51 -14.23
N GLN A 422 -31.34 -29.90 -12.98
CA GLN A 422 -30.79 -31.17 -12.50
C GLN A 422 -31.50 -32.38 -13.13
N ASP A 423 -32.81 -32.33 -13.31
CA ASP A 423 -33.59 -33.38 -13.93
C ASP A 423 -33.30 -33.52 -15.42
N ILE A 424 -33.14 -32.42 -16.16
CA ILE A 424 -32.72 -32.43 -17.55
C ILE A 424 -31.35 -33.12 -17.68
N ILE A 425 -30.36 -32.78 -16.86
CA ILE A 425 -29.05 -33.41 -16.85
C ILE A 425 -29.16 -34.92 -16.63
N LYS A 426 -30.02 -35.36 -15.70
CA LYS A 426 -30.25 -36.76 -15.39
C LYS A 426 -30.93 -37.48 -16.55
N GLN A 427 -31.92 -36.87 -17.19
CA GLN A 427 -32.64 -37.43 -18.33
C GLN A 427 -31.70 -37.59 -19.52
N VAL A 428 -30.93 -36.55 -19.88
CA VAL A 428 -29.93 -36.58 -20.97
C VAL A 428 -28.86 -37.65 -20.70
N THR A 429 -28.33 -37.73 -19.47
CA THR A 429 -27.38 -38.78 -19.07
C THR A 429 -27.93 -40.17 -19.32
N LYS A 430 -29.20 -40.41 -19.01
CA LYS A 430 -29.86 -41.70 -19.19
C LYS A 430 -30.22 -41.96 -20.66
N GLN A 431 -30.76 -40.97 -21.36
CA GLN A 431 -31.15 -41.04 -22.77
C GLN A 431 -30.01 -41.41 -23.69
N LEU A 432 -28.85 -40.75 -23.51
CA LEU A 432 -27.65 -40.96 -24.33
C LEU A 432 -26.71 -42.05 -23.79
N ASN A 433 -27.04 -42.61 -22.60
CA ASN A 433 -26.18 -43.60 -21.90
C ASN A 433 -24.72 -43.14 -21.73
N VAL A 434 -24.51 -41.85 -21.44
CA VAL A 434 -23.20 -41.24 -21.22
C VAL A 434 -22.92 -41.00 -19.74
N LYS A 435 -21.65 -40.70 -19.41
CA LYS A 435 -21.31 -40.30 -18.03
C LYS A 435 -21.85 -38.92 -17.71
N LYS A 436 -22.41 -38.72 -16.51
CA LYS A 436 -22.88 -37.41 -16.02
C LYS A 436 -21.81 -36.32 -16.16
N GLY A 437 -20.52 -36.68 -15.99
CA GLY A 437 -19.41 -35.74 -16.13
C GLY A 437 -19.25 -35.16 -17.55
N LEU A 438 -19.56 -35.93 -18.59
CA LEU A 438 -19.58 -35.40 -19.96
C LEU A 438 -20.72 -34.37 -20.11
N VAL A 439 -21.93 -34.70 -19.67
CA VAL A 439 -23.08 -33.79 -19.74
C VAL A 439 -22.79 -32.47 -19.03
N MET A 440 -22.25 -32.54 -17.82
CA MET A 440 -21.94 -31.35 -17.01
C MET A 440 -20.87 -30.47 -17.65
N ARG A 441 -19.81 -31.07 -18.20
CA ARG A 441 -18.69 -30.31 -18.79
C ARG A 441 -19.05 -29.74 -20.15
N SER A 442 -19.68 -30.51 -21.03
CA SER A 442 -20.15 -30.00 -22.33
C SER A 442 -21.14 -28.86 -22.16
N LEU A 443 -22.10 -29.00 -21.21
CA LEU A 443 -23.05 -27.96 -20.89
C LEU A 443 -22.35 -26.70 -20.34
N ARG A 444 -21.40 -26.85 -19.44
CA ARG A 444 -20.62 -25.71 -18.90
C ARG A 444 -19.86 -25.01 -20.02
N ALA A 445 -19.10 -25.75 -20.81
CA ALA A 445 -18.37 -25.21 -21.94
C ALA A 445 -19.26 -24.42 -22.90
N GLY A 446 -20.42 -25.00 -23.28
CA GLY A 446 -21.37 -24.35 -24.20
C GLY A 446 -22.08 -23.12 -23.62
N LEU A 447 -22.34 -23.09 -22.33
CA LEU A 447 -23.03 -21.97 -21.67
C LEU A 447 -22.07 -20.83 -21.28
N THR A 448 -20.88 -21.16 -20.81
CA THR A 448 -19.98 -20.20 -20.16
C THR A 448 -18.68 -19.92 -20.94
N GLY A 449 -18.33 -20.74 -21.90
CA GLY A 449 -17.05 -20.69 -22.60
C GLY A 449 -15.88 -21.27 -21.80
N GLU A 450 -16.13 -21.75 -20.55
CA GLU A 450 -15.11 -22.19 -19.61
C GLU A 450 -15.46 -23.55 -19.01
N LEU A 451 -14.44 -24.27 -18.47
CA LEU A 451 -14.67 -25.52 -17.71
C LEU A 451 -14.77 -25.29 -16.20
N HIS A 452 -14.34 -24.12 -15.74
CA HIS A 452 -14.36 -23.71 -14.33
C HIS A 452 -15.27 -22.48 -14.13
N GLY A 453 -15.66 -22.19 -12.88
CA GLY A 453 -16.47 -21.03 -12.58
C GLY A 453 -17.55 -21.32 -11.50
N PRO A 454 -18.52 -20.41 -11.33
CA PRO A 454 -19.61 -20.56 -10.35
C PRO A 454 -20.43 -21.84 -10.54
N ASP A 455 -21.32 -22.16 -9.60
CA ASP A 455 -22.17 -23.36 -9.72
C ASP A 455 -22.90 -23.41 -11.05
N LEU A 456 -22.74 -24.51 -11.79
CA LEU A 456 -23.30 -24.65 -13.16
C LEU A 456 -24.83 -24.57 -13.18
N ILE A 457 -25.48 -25.17 -12.21
CA ILE A 457 -26.95 -25.24 -12.20
C ILE A 457 -27.53 -23.84 -11.99
N GLN A 458 -27.00 -23.11 -11.00
CA GLN A 458 -27.42 -21.75 -10.73
C GLN A 458 -27.06 -20.81 -11.88
N SER A 459 -25.87 -20.98 -12.47
CA SER A 459 -25.46 -20.21 -13.66
C SER A 459 -26.40 -20.44 -14.84
N TRP A 460 -26.77 -21.68 -15.10
CA TRP A 460 -27.72 -22.00 -16.18
C TRP A 460 -29.08 -21.37 -15.95
N VAL A 461 -29.65 -21.45 -14.73
CA VAL A 461 -30.92 -20.79 -14.38
C VAL A 461 -30.87 -19.29 -14.65
N LEU A 462 -29.79 -18.62 -14.25
CA LEU A 462 -29.60 -17.17 -14.48
C LEU A 462 -29.48 -16.82 -15.98
N LEU A 463 -28.76 -17.63 -16.75
CA LEU A 463 -28.65 -17.46 -18.20
C LEU A 463 -30.00 -17.71 -18.90
N TYR A 464 -30.76 -18.72 -18.44
CA TYR A 464 -32.10 -18.99 -18.98
C TYR A 464 -33.06 -17.82 -18.77
N GLN A 465 -33.05 -17.18 -17.60
CA GLN A 465 -33.88 -16.00 -17.30
C GLN A 465 -33.57 -14.80 -18.22
N ARG A 466 -32.39 -14.79 -18.86
CA ARG A 466 -31.96 -13.78 -19.83
C ARG A 466 -32.04 -14.28 -21.27
N GLU A 467 -32.58 -15.45 -21.52
CA GLU A 467 -32.65 -16.09 -22.84
C GLU A 467 -31.29 -16.33 -23.54
N LEU A 468 -30.20 -16.33 -22.77
CA LEU A 468 -28.83 -16.47 -23.28
C LEU A 468 -28.41 -17.93 -23.48
N ASP A 469 -28.98 -18.85 -22.73
CA ASP A 469 -28.59 -20.26 -22.75
C ASP A 469 -28.85 -20.94 -24.09
N LYS A 470 -30.08 -20.87 -24.62
CA LYS A 470 -30.45 -21.46 -25.90
C LYS A 470 -29.63 -20.87 -27.04
N ALA A 471 -29.47 -19.54 -27.05
CA ALA A 471 -28.71 -18.85 -28.09
C ALA A 471 -27.28 -19.35 -28.18
N ARG A 472 -26.59 -19.48 -27.01
CA ARG A 472 -25.22 -19.97 -26.93
C ARG A 472 -25.07 -21.43 -27.32
N LEU A 473 -25.94 -22.31 -26.81
CA LEU A 473 -25.89 -23.72 -27.14
C LEU A 473 -26.11 -23.95 -28.65
N HIS A 474 -27.05 -23.20 -29.29
CA HIS A 474 -27.24 -23.27 -30.73
C HIS A 474 -26.04 -22.74 -31.53
N LYS A 475 -25.37 -21.72 -31.04
CA LYS A 475 -24.18 -21.16 -31.70
C LYS A 475 -23.04 -22.17 -31.73
N VAL A 476 -22.75 -22.78 -30.59
CA VAL A 476 -21.71 -23.81 -30.46
C VAL A 476 -21.95 -24.98 -31.41
N LEU A 477 -23.19 -25.46 -31.55
CA LEU A 477 -23.55 -26.56 -32.47
C LEU A 477 -23.39 -26.16 -33.97
N LYS A 478 -23.59 -24.88 -34.33
CA LYS A 478 -23.42 -24.42 -35.72
C LYS A 478 -21.96 -24.27 -36.12
N VAL A 479 -21.07 -24.01 -35.20
CA VAL A 479 -19.62 -23.97 -35.47
C VAL A 479 -19.13 -25.34 -35.87
N ASP A 480 -19.56 -26.41 -35.20
CA ASP A 480 -19.21 -27.80 -35.53
C ASP A 480 -19.65 -28.19 -36.95
N GLU A 481 -20.83 -27.72 -37.40
CA GLU A 481 -21.31 -28.01 -38.77
C GLU A 481 -20.47 -27.33 -39.85
N GLN A 482 -19.89 -26.15 -39.59
CA GLN A 482 -19.05 -25.43 -40.55
C GLN A 482 -17.63 -25.96 -40.64
N GLU A 483 -17.03 -26.39 -39.56
CA GLU A 483 -15.70 -27.00 -39.57
C GLU A 483 -15.70 -28.41 -40.20
N GLY A 484 -16.76 -29.19 -40.00
CA GLY A 484 -16.93 -30.50 -40.64
C GLY A 484 -17.11 -30.41 -42.18
N SER A 485 -17.51 -29.25 -42.70
CA SER A 485 -17.71 -29.01 -44.15
C SER A 485 -16.46 -28.50 -44.90
N THR A 486 -15.42 -28.07 -44.18
CA THR A 486 -14.22 -27.42 -44.76
C THR A 486 -13.05 -28.38 -45.04
N LEU A 487 -13.19 -29.68 -44.76
CA LEU A 487 -12.13 -30.68 -45.02
C LEU A 487 -12.10 -31.26 -46.43
N THR A 488 -12.85 -30.76 -47.38
CA THR A 488 -12.86 -31.25 -48.76
C THR A 488 -12.81 -30.18 -49.86
N GLN A 489 -12.01 -29.13 -49.70
CA GLN A 489 -11.58 -28.35 -50.89
C GLN A 489 -10.33 -27.52 -50.53
N ASN A 490 -9.22 -27.90 -51.16
CA ASN A 490 -8.00 -27.08 -51.22
C ASN A 490 -8.22 -25.97 -52.28
N PRO A 491 -7.96 -24.73 -52.04
CA PRO A 491 -7.54 -23.78 -53.06
C PRO A 491 -6.17 -23.16 -52.71
N GLU A 492 -5.43 -22.93 -53.80
CA GLU A 492 -4.13 -22.27 -53.89
C GLU A 492 -4.11 -20.85 -53.27
N PRO A 493 -2.94 -20.31 -52.91
CA PRO A 493 -2.84 -19.05 -52.17
C PRO A 493 -2.91 -17.83 -53.09
N GLU A 494 -3.84 -16.94 -52.83
CA GLU A 494 -3.83 -15.57 -53.35
C GLU A 494 -3.26 -14.57 -52.32
N THR A 495 -2.46 -13.65 -52.84
CA THR A 495 -1.72 -12.59 -52.18
C THR A 495 -2.63 -11.49 -51.60
N PRO A 496 -2.26 -10.81 -50.51
CA PRO A 496 -3.11 -9.79 -49.90
C PRO A 496 -2.89 -8.40 -50.49
N GLN A 497 -3.96 -7.70 -50.80
CA GLN A 497 -3.97 -6.24 -50.99
C GLN A 497 -5.05 -5.59 -50.12
N ASP A 498 -4.63 -4.44 -49.62
CA ASP A 498 -5.39 -3.30 -49.14
C ASP A 498 -5.97 -3.24 -47.73
N LYS A 499 -5.24 -2.43 -46.93
CA LYS A 499 -5.64 -1.87 -45.66
C LYS A 499 -6.74 -0.82 -45.83
N ILE A 500 -7.84 -0.93 -45.11
CA ILE A 500 -8.80 0.15 -44.89
C ILE A 500 -8.42 0.88 -43.60
N VAL A 501 -8.12 2.18 -43.74
CA VAL A 501 -7.91 3.12 -42.66
C VAL A 501 -9.24 3.74 -42.30
N VAL A 502 -9.65 3.63 -41.05
CA VAL A 502 -10.82 4.36 -40.52
C VAL A 502 -10.32 5.62 -39.83
N GLU A 503 -10.66 6.78 -40.38
CA GLU A 503 -10.42 8.10 -39.76
C GLU A 503 -11.45 8.40 -38.67
N ILE A 504 -10.98 8.86 -37.54
CA ILE A 504 -11.78 9.41 -36.43
C ILE A 504 -11.75 10.93 -36.54
N PRO A 505 -12.90 11.65 -36.57
CA PRO A 505 -12.90 13.10 -36.64
C PRO A 505 -12.62 13.76 -35.29
N THR A 506 -11.59 14.59 -35.24
CA THR A 506 -11.31 15.53 -34.16
C THR A 506 -12.10 16.82 -34.38
N SER A 507 -12.86 17.23 -33.37
CA SER A 507 -13.48 18.57 -33.29
C SER A 507 -12.59 19.53 -32.53
N GLU A 508 -12.17 20.60 -33.20
CA GLU A 508 -11.43 21.73 -32.69
C GLU A 508 -12.36 22.70 -31.91
N ILE A 509 -11.91 23.23 -30.81
CA ILE A 509 -12.45 24.42 -30.11
C ILE A 509 -11.32 25.45 -30.01
N PRO A 510 -11.58 26.73 -30.35
CA PRO A 510 -10.54 27.74 -30.53
C PRO A 510 -10.04 28.33 -29.22
N VAL A 511 -8.73 28.63 -29.19
CA VAL A 511 -8.02 29.33 -28.15
C VAL A 511 -7.92 30.79 -28.52
N ASP A 512 -8.28 31.70 -27.58
CA ASP A 512 -8.07 33.13 -27.69
C ASP A 512 -6.83 33.56 -26.91
N GLU A 513 -6.10 34.51 -27.47
CA GLU A 513 -4.79 35.01 -27.05
C GLU A 513 -4.81 35.75 -25.70
N MET A 514 -3.74 35.64 -24.89
CA MET A 514 -3.03 36.83 -24.39
C MET A 514 -1.75 36.51 -23.57
N SER A 515 -0.64 37.06 -24.08
CA SER A 515 0.53 37.70 -23.43
C SER A 515 1.40 36.93 -22.42
N GLU A 516 2.66 36.76 -22.83
CA GLU A 516 3.85 36.52 -21.99
C GLU A 516 4.16 37.68 -21.01
N PRO A 517 4.90 37.42 -19.91
CA PRO A 517 6.34 37.66 -20.03
C PRO A 517 7.28 36.75 -19.18
N SER A 518 8.47 36.63 -19.71
CA SER A 518 9.79 36.66 -19.02
C SER A 518 10.36 35.43 -18.32
N THR A 519 11.40 34.98 -18.90
CA THR A 519 12.38 33.93 -18.63
C THR A 519 13.15 33.99 -17.33
N VAL A 520 13.32 32.84 -16.66
CA VAL A 520 14.54 32.44 -15.91
C VAL A 520 14.72 30.91 -16.08
N PRO A 521 15.96 30.39 -16.29
CA PRO A 521 16.18 29.04 -16.78
C PRO A 521 16.15 27.98 -15.66
N VAL A 522 15.29 26.98 -15.83
CA VAL A 522 15.32 25.74 -15.04
C VAL A 522 15.95 24.65 -15.87
N VAL A 523 17.01 24.05 -15.37
CA VAL A 523 17.63 22.85 -15.93
C VAL A 523 16.73 21.66 -15.60
N THR A 524 15.99 21.18 -16.58
CA THR A 524 15.25 19.92 -16.51
C THR A 524 15.91 18.91 -17.44
N THR A 525 16.34 17.78 -16.87
CA THR A 525 16.66 16.57 -17.63
C THR A 525 15.38 15.96 -18.16
N GLY A 526 15.00 16.32 -19.38
CA GLY A 526 13.87 15.78 -20.09
C GLY A 526 14.29 14.62 -20.98
N VAL A 527 13.54 13.53 -20.90
CA VAL A 527 13.54 12.44 -21.89
C VAL A 527 12.91 12.98 -23.18
N PRO A 528 13.54 12.88 -24.35
CA PRO A 528 12.97 13.42 -25.58
C PRO A 528 11.95 12.49 -26.21
N SER A 529 10.78 13.03 -26.52
CA SER A 529 9.79 12.43 -27.40
C SER A 529 10.23 12.55 -28.87
N THR A 530 9.98 11.49 -29.60
CA THR A 530 10.13 11.20 -31.02
C THR A 530 10.02 12.38 -31.99
N GLY A 531 11.11 12.59 -32.76
CA GLY A 531 11.17 13.52 -33.91
C GLY A 531 12.59 13.71 -34.45
N ALA A 532 13.45 12.70 -34.40
CA ALA A 532 14.81 12.80 -34.95
C ALA A 532 14.83 12.36 -36.43
N THR A 533 15.32 13.25 -37.30
CA THR A 533 15.61 12.96 -38.69
C THR A 533 16.72 11.90 -38.82
N ASN A 534 16.71 11.11 -39.89
CA ASN A 534 17.65 10.01 -40.16
C ASN A 534 19.14 10.37 -39.98
N GLU A 535 19.52 11.64 -40.21
CA GLU A 535 20.89 12.09 -40.00
C GLU A 535 21.34 12.19 -38.53
N GLN A 536 20.41 12.46 -37.60
CA GLN A 536 20.71 12.46 -36.16
C GLN A 536 20.87 11.03 -35.61
N LEU A 537 20.06 10.09 -36.10
CA LEU A 537 20.19 8.67 -35.78
C LEU A 537 21.51 8.06 -36.29
N GLU A 538 21.97 8.46 -37.48
CA GLU A 538 23.29 8.04 -37.98
C GLU A 538 24.46 8.60 -37.17
N ARG A 539 24.37 9.85 -36.69
CA ARG A 539 25.43 10.45 -35.82
C ARG A 539 25.49 9.77 -34.46
N ILE A 540 24.31 9.53 -33.85
CA ILE A 540 24.20 8.79 -32.57
C ILE A 540 24.68 7.34 -32.76
N GLY A 541 24.30 6.68 -33.85
CA GLY A 541 24.75 5.32 -34.16
C GLY A 541 26.27 5.21 -34.39
N LYS A 542 26.92 6.26 -34.95
CA LYS A 542 28.39 6.32 -35.06
C LYS A 542 29.08 6.52 -33.71
N GLN A 543 28.57 7.43 -32.87
CA GLN A 543 29.12 7.66 -31.53
C GLN A 543 28.97 6.43 -30.62
N VAL A 544 27.82 5.79 -30.67
CA VAL A 544 27.58 4.54 -29.90
C VAL A 544 28.48 3.40 -30.37
N ARG A 545 28.73 3.29 -31.69
CA ARG A 545 29.61 2.26 -32.24
C ARG A 545 31.08 2.53 -31.89
N GLU A 546 31.50 3.79 -31.79
CA GLU A 546 32.84 4.21 -31.38
C GLU A 546 33.06 3.95 -29.88
N ILE A 547 32.09 4.24 -29.02
CA ILE A 547 32.12 3.90 -27.58
C ILE A 547 32.15 2.39 -27.38
N LEU A 548 31.33 1.62 -28.11
CA LEU A 548 31.30 0.18 -28.04
C LEU A 548 32.58 -0.50 -28.55
N SER A 549 33.36 0.15 -29.43
CA SER A 549 34.62 -0.42 -29.92
C SER A 549 35.73 -0.39 -28.88
N TYR A 550 35.71 0.55 -27.91
CA TYR A 550 36.67 0.62 -26.80
C TYR A 550 36.25 -0.17 -25.55
N LEU A 551 34.96 -0.62 -25.48
CA LEU A 551 34.45 -1.36 -24.33
C LEU A 551 35.19 -2.71 -24.06
N PRO A 552 35.54 -3.52 -25.08
CA PRO A 552 36.25 -4.78 -24.85
C PRO A 552 37.62 -4.61 -24.20
N ASP A 553 38.36 -3.59 -24.59
CA ASP A 553 39.71 -3.34 -24.06
C ASP A 553 39.67 -2.78 -22.62
N TYR A 554 38.68 -1.94 -22.31
CA TYR A 554 38.45 -1.44 -20.94
C TYR A 554 38.01 -2.55 -20.00
N VAL A 555 37.08 -3.38 -20.43
CA VAL A 555 36.55 -4.53 -19.64
C VAL A 555 37.66 -5.56 -19.44
N THR A 556 38.42 -5.89 -20.47
CA THR A 556 39.52 -6.86 -20.34
C THR A 556 40.66 -6.33 -19.47
N GLY A 557 40.99 -5.03 -19.54
CA GLY A 557 41.94 -4.38 -18.64
C GLY A 557 41.47 -4.40 -17.19
N PHE A 558 40.23 -3.95 -16.94
CA PHE A 558 39.62 -3.93 -15.61
C PHE A 558 39.52 -5.33 -14.97
N VAL A 559 39.13 -6.33 -15.76
CA VAL A 559 39.04 -7.73 -15.29
C VAL A 559 40.42 -8.29 -14.95
N LYS A 560 41.46 -7.94 -15.75
CA LYS A 560 42.81 -8.43 -15.53
C LYS A 560 43.48 -7.83 -14.30
N ASP A 561 43.21 -6.54 -14.03
CA ASP A 561 43.78 -5.83 -12.88
C ASP A 561 43.05 -6.14 -11.56
N ASN A 562 41.80 -6.58 -11.64
CA ASN A 562 40.95 -6.85 -10.49
C ASN A 562 40.48 -8.33 -10.39
N GLN A 563 41.25 -9.28 -10.90
CA GLN A 563 40.86 -10.70 -10.90
C GLN A 563 40.51 -11.25 -9.50
N ARG A 564 41.27 -10.93 -8.48
CA ARG A 564 41.03 -11.42 -7.10
C ARG A 564 39.75 -10.85 -6.47
N PRO A 565 39.48 -9.52 -6.47
CA PRO A 565 38.21 -9.03 -5.93
C PRO A 565 37.00 -9.46 -6.78
N LEU A 566 37.13 -9.56 -8.13
CA LEU A 566 36.04 -10.01 -9.00
C LEU A 566 35.68 -11.48 -8.78
N THR A 567 36.66 -12.36 -8.58
CA THR A 567 36.39 -13.77 -8.24
C THR A 567 35.77 -13.91 -6.86
N THR A 568 36.18 -13.10 -5.88
CA THR A 568 35.57 -13.08 -4.55
C THR A 568 34.11 -12.62 -4.59
N VAL A 569 33.81 -11.55 -5.32
CA VAL A 569 32.44 -11.05 -5.52
C VAL A 569 31.60 -12.08 -6.31
N GLY A 570 32.17 -12.69 -7.35
CA GLY A 570 31.51 -13.77 -8.10
C GLY A 570 31.16 -14.98 -7.25
N LEU A 571 32.08 -15.41 -6.38
CA LEU A 571 31.86 -16.50 -5.43
C LEU A 571 30.79 -16.14 -4.37
N LEU A 572 30.79 -14.88 -3.89
CA LEU A 572 29.75 -14.40 -2.98
C LEU A 572 28.36 -14.37 -3.62
N ILE A 573 28.25 -13.92 -4.86
CA ILE A 573 27.00 -13.93 -5.62
C ILE A 573 26.56 -15.37 -5.87
N ALA A 574 27.47 -16.27 -6.27
CA ALA A 574 27.16 -17.69 -6.47
C ALA A 574 26.69 -18.36 -5.17
N ALA A 575 27.31 -18.05 -4.03
CA ALA A 575 26.88 -18.55 -2.72
C ALA A 575 25.49 -18.05 -2.33
N LEU A 576 25.18 -16.76 -2.57
CA LEU A 576 23.86 -16.17 -2.31
C LEU A 576 22.77 -16.78 -3.20
N VAL A 577 23.07 -17.01 -4.49
CA VAL A 577 22.14 -17.68 -5.41
C VAL A 577 21.90 -19.12 -4.98
N SER A 578 22.96 -19.85 -4.62
CA SER A 578 22.85 -21.23 -4.14
C SER A 578 22.03 -21.32 -2.85
N LEU A 579 22.20 -20.37 -1.92
CA LEU A 579 21.42 -20.30 -0.70
C LEU A 579 19.93 -20.02 -0.99
N ARG A 580 19.63 -19.11 -1.93
CA ARG A 580 18.26 -18.83 -2.37
C ARG A 580 17.59 -20.04 -3.01
N VAL A 581 18.30 -20.76 -3.87
CA VAL A 581 17.79 -22.00 -4.47
C VAL A 581 17.52 -23.07 -3.39
N LEU A 582 18.41 -23.21 -2.43
CA LEU A 582 18.22 -24.14 -1.31
C LEU A 582 16.98 -23.79 -0.48
N VAL A 583 16.80 -22.51 -0.14
CA VAL A 583 15.60 -22.05 0.59
C VAL A 583 14.33 -22.33 -0.20
N ALA A 584 14.30 -22.02 -1.50
CA ALA A 584 13.14 -22.28 -2.35
C ALA A 584 12.80 -23.78 -2.44
N VAL A 585 13.82 -24.65 -2.51
CA VAL A 585 13.60 -26.10 -2.49
C VAL A 585 13.04 -26.56 -1.14
N LEU A 586 13.53 -26.01 -0.04
CA LEU A 586 13.02 -26.31 1.31
C LEU A 586 11.58 -25.80 1.50
N GLU A 587 11.22 -24.65 0.95
CA GLU A 587 9.84 -24.12 0.98
C GLU A 587 8.88 -25.07 0.22
N VAL A 588 9.27 -25.53 -0.96
CA VAL A 588 8.48 -26.52 -1.73
C VAL A 588 8.33 -27.84 -0.97
N LEU A 589 9.41 -28.35 -0.36
CA LEU A 589 9.38 -29.58 0.42
C LEU A 589 8.52 -29.46 1.68
N ASN A 590 8.53 -28.29 2.34
CA ASN A 590 7.68 -28.01 3.50
C ASN A 590 6.18 -27.90 3.15
N GLY A 591 5.84 -27.59 1.89
CA GLY A 591 4.47 -27.61 1.40
C GLY A 591 3.87 -29.01 1.18
N ILE A 592 4.68 -30.08 1.25
CA ILE A 592 4.20 -31.45 1.07
C ILE A 592 3.73 -32.02 2.43
N PRO A 593 2.46 -32.45 2.58
CA PRO A 593 1.98 -33.05 3.83
C PRO A 593 2.86 -34.23 4.28
N LEU A 594 3.22 -34.27 5.56
CA LEU A 594 4.08 -35.26 6.22
C LEU A 594 5.59 -35.10 6.00
N VAL A 595 6.07 -34.31 5.06
CA VAL A 595 7.52 -34.11 4.84
C VAL A 595 8.12 -33.24 5.93
N GLN A 596 7.48 -32.13 6.29
CA GLN A 596 7.94 -31.24 7.37
C GLN A 596 8.05 -31.97 8.72
N PRO A 597 7.03 -32.68 9.24
CA PRO A 597 7.16 -33.41 10.51
C PRO A 597 8.25 -34.48 10.50
N THR A 598 8.47 -35.15 9.36
CA THR A 598 9.54 -36.14 9.25
C THR A 598 10.93 -35.51 9.34
N PHE A 599 11.18 -34.38 8.69
CA PHE A 599 12.45 -33.67 8.81
C PHE A 599 12.67 -33.10 10.20
N GLU A 600 11.62 -32.62 10.88
CA GLU A 600 11.72 -32.16 12.28
C GLU A 600 12.11 -33.30 13.24
N ILE A 601 11.50 -34.48 13.08
CA ILE A 601 11.85 -35.66 13.89
C ILE A 601 13.29 -36.11 13.62
N VAL A 602 13.71 -36.19 12.35
CA VAL A 602 15.06 -36.53 11.96
C VAL A 602 16.06 -35.51 12.49
N GLY A 603 15.76 -34.21 12.39
CA GLY A 603 16.58 -33.12 12.91
C GLY A 603 16.74 -33.18 14.43
N MET A 604 15.65 -33.41 15.16
CA MET A 604 15.70 -33.60 16.61
C MET A 604 16.50 -34.86 17.03
N ALA A 605 16.29 -35.97 16.35
CA ALA A 605 17.02 -37.21 16.61
C ALA A 605 18.53 -37.06 16.34
N TYR A 606 18.90 -36.41 15.23
CA TYR A 606 20.29 -36.15 14.89
C TYR A 606 20.93 -35.12 15.86
N SER A 607 20.24 -34.10 16.24
CA SER A 607 20.70 -33.12 17.24
C SER A 607 20.91 -33.77 18.59
N GLY A 608 19.98 -34.61 19.05
CA GLY A 608 20.09 -35.37 20.29
C GLY A 608 21.29 -36.36 20.21
N TRP A 609 21.46 -37.07 19.12
CA TRP A 609 22.62 -37.95 18.89
C TRP A 609 23.92 -37.15 18.89
N PHE A 610 23.98 -35.99 18.21
CA PHE A 610 25.18 -35.15 18.15
C PHE A 610 25.58 -34.62 19.53
N ILE A 611 24.61 -34.17 20.33
CA ILE A 611 24.83 -33.73 21.70
C ILE A 611 25.37 -34.88 22.56
N TYR A 612 24.73 -36.04 22.46
CA TYR A 612 25.15 -37.24 23.19
C TYR A 612 26.58 -37.70 22.79
N ARG A 613 26.86 -37.74 21.48
CA ARG A 613 28.14 -38.27 20.94
C ARG A 613 29.32 -37.34 21.15
N TYR A 614 29.09 -36.02 21.04
CA TYR A 614 30.19 -35.05 20.99
C TYR A 614 30.23 -34.02 22.15
N LEU A 615 29.12 -33.71 22.80
CA LEU A 615 29.06 -32.62 23.77
C LEU A 615 29.02 -33.05 25.25
N LEU A 616 28.55 -34.25 25.55
CA LEU A 616 28.40 -34.71 26.94
C LEU A 616 29.71 -35.18 27.60
N SER A 617 30.71 -35.62 26.85
CA SER A 617 31.99 -36.11 27.39
C SER A 617 33.15 -35.15 27.10
N ALA A 618 34.06 -34.96 28.04
CA ALA A 618 35.23 -34.10 27.86
C ALA A 618 36.21 -34.65 26.80
N THR A 619 36.28 -35.95 26.64
CA THR A 619 37.12 -36.66 25.64
C THR A 619 36.60 -36.45 24.24
N THR A 620 35.28 -36.55 24.02
CA THR A 620 34.64 -36.39 22.71
C THR A 620 34.54 -34.91 22.28
N ARG A 621 34.53 -33.97 23.18
CA ARG A 621 34.68 -32.52 22.87
C ARG A 621 36.05 -32.19 22.28
N LYS A 622 37.12 -32.83 22.77
CA LYS A 622 38.47 -32.70 22.18
C LYS A 622 38.55 -33.32 20.79
N GLU A 623 37.92 -34.45 20.58
CA GLU A 623 37.82 -35.11 19.23
C GLU A 623 37.09 -34.18 18.23
N LEU A 624 36.02 -33.54 18.67
CA LEU A 624 35.28 -32.56 17.84
C LEU A 624 36.14 -31.34 17.50
N SER A 625 36.88 -30.77 18.48
CA SER A 625 37.75 -29.60 18.23
C SER A 625 38.85 -29.89 17.23
N VAL A 626 39.46 -31.09 17.28
CA VAL A 626 40.48 -31.54 16.31
C VAL A 626 39.88 -31.66 14.89
N LYS A 627 38.69 -32.25 14.76
CA LYS A 627 38.01 -32.35 13.45
C LYS A 627 37.60 -30.99 12.88
N VAL A 628 37.21 -30.06 13.72
CA VAL A 628 36.88 -28.69 13.29
C VAL A 628 38.16 -27.95 12.83
N GLU A 629 39.27 -28.16 13.50
CA GLU A 629 40.57 -27.60 13.11
C GLU A 629 41.07 -28.19 11.77
N GLU A 630 40.97 -29.50 11.56
CA GLU A 630 41.28 -30.15 10.30
C GLU A 630 40.43 -29.60 9.13
N ILE A 631 39.13 -29.41 9.32
CA ILE A 631 38.24 -28.82 8.31
C ILE A 631 38.62 -27.37 8.02
N LYS A 632 38.93 -26.60 9.06
CA LYS A 632 39.37 -25.21 8.94
C LYS A 632 40.69 -25.10 8.14
N GLU A 633 41.68 -26.00 8.38
CA GLU A 633 42.92 -26.08 7.63
C GLU A 633 42.66 -26.44 6.16
N GLN A 634 41.78 -27.38 5.88
CA GLN A 634 41.37 -27.75 4.51
C GLN A 634 40.73 -26.57 3.75
N ILE A 635 39.91 -25.73 4.44
CA ILE A 635 39.23 -24.58 3.82
C ILE A 635 40.19 -23.39 3.64
N THR A 636 41.08 -23.14 4.61
CA THR A 636 41.97 -21.97 4.59
C THR A 636 43.29 -22.20 3.85
N GLY A 637 43.61 -23.40 3.45
CA GLY A 637 44.81 -23.73 2.64
C GLY A 637 46.14 -23.49 3.36
N ASN A 638 46.17 -23.30 4.69
CA ASN A 638 47.37 -23.11 5.47
C ASN A 638 47.94 -24.47 5.92
N HIS A 639 48.82 -25.04 5.14
CA HIS A 639 49.70 -26.09 5.62
C HIS A 639 50.83 -25.47 6.43
N SER A 640 50.77 -25.54 7.75
CA SER A 640 51.95 -25.33 8.58
C SER A 640 52.84 -26.58 8.43
N PRO A 641 54.15 -26.45 8.12
CA PRO A 641 55.04 -27.60 8.12
C PRO A 641 55.23 -28.07 9.55
N ASN A 642 54.99 -29.36 9.73
CA ASN A 642 55.27 -30.08 11.01
C ASN A 642 56.74 -29.99 11.40
N PRO A 643 57.07 -29.86 12.71
CA PRO A 643 58.42 -29.84 13.21
C PRO A 643 59.17 -31.20 13.07
#